data_a7fc38cbf9ab9af2d2387d219e2c5c64
#
_entry.id   a7fc38cbf9ab9af2d2387d219e2c5c64
#
_cell.length_a   1.000
_cell.length_b   1.000
_cell.length_c   1.000
_cell.angle_alpha   90.00
_cell.angle_beta   90.00
_cell.angle_gamma   90.00
#
_symmetry.space_group_name_H-M   'P 1'
#
loop_
_entity.id
_entity.type
_entity.pdbx_description
1 polymer ?
#
loop_
_entity_poly.entity_id
_entity_poly.type
_entity_poly.pdbx_seq_one_letter_code
_entity_poly.pdbx_strand_id
1 'polypeptide(L)'
;MTDSTATPNDKKATPDMERCPVNHNSSTAATNTTYDQGDDQGPTIHSENIDHAHAPQRPSMGGCPVMHQAHTTTSSAATDWWPNSLNLDILHQHDKKTDPMGADFDYTEAFKQLDLEAVKQDLKNLMTESQEWWPADWGHYGGLMIRMAWHSAGTYRRADGRGGSNTGNQRFAPLNSWPDNVNLDKARRLLWPIKKKYGSKLSWADLMILAGNMAYESMGFKTLGFAGGRADIWHPEKDIYWGSEREWLAATENRYDSDENRESLENPLAAVQMGLIYVNPEGVDGNPDPLKTAKDMRTTFARMSMNDEETVALTAGGHTVGKCHGNGDATVLEDEPEAADVTEQGLGWRNPKGRGNAGDTVTSGIEGAWTTNPTQWDHGYFELLLGHNWALTKSPAGAWQWEPTDIKEEDRPLDAHDPSVRRNPIMTDADMALIKDPIYREISEKFHQNPDYFDEVFAKAWFKLTHRDLGPKSRYLGADVPSEDFVWQDPTPTGNTDLTADDIATLKSQVLSSGLSRRELIITAWDSARTFRASDYRGGANGARIRLAPQKDWVGNEPEQLHRVLETLTRIQTEFSKDVSLADLIVLAGNAAIEQAADAAGVDITVPFKAGRGDATDAMTDTDSFSDLEPLHDGYRNWVQGEYIVSPEEMLLDRTQLMGLTAPEMVVLIGGMRVLDTNHGQSQYGVFTERAGVLTNDFFVNLTDMNYTWHPVKTSDNTSSTANTYEVRERSTGKTKWQASRVDLVFGSNSILRSYAELYAQDDSLEKFVHDFVRAWNKVMNADRFDIAE
;
A
#
# COMPACT_ATOMS: atom_id res chain seq x y z
N MET A 1 75.27 17.23 -16.18
CA MET A 1 75.80 18.43 -15.47
C MET A 1 74.72 18.79 -14.50
N THR A 2 74.90 18.30 -13.34
CA THR A 2 75.17 18.94 -12.05
C THR A 2 73.92 19.57 -11.47
N ASP A 3 73.40 19.30 -10.42
CA ASP A 3 73.80 18.74 -9.12
C ASP A 3 73.02 19.49 -8.03
N SER A 4 72.43 18.76 -7.18
CA SER A 4 72.29 18.82 -5.71
C SER A 4 71.68 20.12 -5.13
N THR A 5 70.96 20.14 -4.06
CA THR A 5 71.01 19.47 -2.79
C THR A 5 69.76 19.67 -1.89
N ALA A 6 69.39 18.66 -1.25
CA ALA A 6 68.98 18.49 0.14
C ALA A 6 68.11 19.51 0.91
N THR A 7 66.99 19.00 1.38
CA THR A 7 66.19 19.07 2.62
C THR A 7 66.67 19.98 3.80
N PRO A 8 65.78 20.39 4.76
CA PRO A 8 64.99 19.47 5.56
C PRO A 8 63.54 19.91 6.02
N ASN A 9 62.78 18.94 6.33
CA ASN A 9 61.74 18.79 7.37
C ASN A 9 61.19 20.05 8.03
N ASP A 10 59.85 20.19 7.91
CA ASP A 10 59.02 20.55 9.04
C ASP A 10 57.69 19.80 8.95
N LYS A 11 57.55 18.81 9.86
CA LYS A 11 56.31 18.12 10.14
C LYS A 11 55.41 19.06 10.94
N LYS A 12 54.32 19.51 10.33
CA LYS A 12 53.15 19.96 11.11
C LYS A 12 52.19 18.79 11.25
N ALA A 13 52.03 18.35 12.49
CA ALA A 13 51.08 17.37 12.93
C ALA A 13 49.65 17.86 12.69
N THR A 14 48.88 17.09 11.99
CA THR A 14 47.41 17.14 12.00
C THR A 14 46.90 16.50 13.27
N PRO A 15 45.91 17.09 13.94
CA PRO A 15 45.34 16.43 15.14
C PRO A 15 44.49 15.25 14.72
N ASP A 16 44.74 14.11 15.33
CA ASP A 16 43.89 12.93 15.27
C ASP A 16 42.46 13.30 15.71
N MET A 17 41.52 13.07 14.85
CA MET A 17 40.12 13.01 15.24
C MET A 17 39.90 11.65 15.91
N GLU A 18 39.88 11.65 17.23
CA GLU A 18 39.39 10.51 18.02
C GLU A 18 37.91 10.28 17.65
N ARG A 19 37.65 9.11 17.13
CA ARG A 19 36.28 8.57 16.93
C ARG A 19 35.63 8.42 18.33
N CYS A 20 34.51 9.08 18.55
CA CYS A 20 33.65 8.81 19.69
C CYS A 20 33.10 7.37 19.60
N PRO A 21 33.30 6.54 20.61
CA PRO A 21 32.70 5.21 20.64
C PRO A 21 31.19 5.33 20.93
N VAL A 22 30.37 4.81 20.08
CA VAL A 22 28.94 4.56 20.34
C VAL A 22 28.87 3.37 21.31
N ASN A 23 28.48 3.64 22.52
CA ASN A 23 28.32 2.63 23.56
C ASN A 23 26.91 2.00 23.42
N HIS A 24 26.81 0.84 22.82
CA HIS A 24 25.65 -0.03 22.94
C HIS A 24 25.70 -0.80 24.27
N ASN A 25 25.01 -0.33 25.26
CA ASN A 25 24.69 -1.15 26.44
C ASN A 25 23.20 -1.12 26.68
N SER A 26 22.51 -2.10 26.13
CA SER A 26 21.17 -2.50 26.56
C SER A 26 21.27 -3.49 27.71
N SER A 27 20.93 -3.08 28.90
CA SER A 27 20.63 -4.00 29.98
C SER A 27 19.17 -3.87 30.35
N THR A 28 18.40 -4.85 29.95
CA THR A 28 17.04 -5.09 30.44
C THR A 28 17.07 -5.60 31.85
N ALA A 29 16.49 -4.86 32.77
CA ALA A 29 16.09 -5.39 34.06
C ALA A 29 14.59 -5.29 34.17
N ALA A 30 13.92 -6.42 34.04
CA ALA A 30 12.50 -6.59 34.36
C ALA A 30 12.34 -6.54 35.89
N THR A 31 11.58 -5.60 36.39
CA THR A 31 11.06 -5.65 37.75
C THR A 31 9.55 -5.88 37.74
N ASN A 32 9.18 -7.08 38.14
CA ASN A 32 7.82 -7.42 38.55
C ASN A 32 7.42 -6.57 39.76
N THR A 33 6.34 -5.81 39.64
CA THR A 33 5.65 -5.24 40.79
C THR A 33 4.22 -5.77 40.82
N THR A 34 3.95 -6.59 41.82
CA THR A 34 2.63 -7.03 42.26
C THR A 34 1.86 -5.82 42.81
N TYR A 35 0.61 -5.64 42.31
CA TYR A 35 -0.33 -4.69 42.90
C TYR A 35 -1.08 -5.35 44.05
N ASP A 36 -1.01 -4.68 45.21
CA ASP A 36 -1.83 -4.97 46.37
C ASP A 36 -3.07 -4.04 46.36
N GLN A 37 -4.21 -4.61 46.73
CA GLN A 37 -5.49 -3.91 46.81
C GLN A 37 -5.61 -3.14 48.12
N GLY A 38 -6.05 -1.88 48.05
CA GLY A 38 -6.41 -1.12 49.25
C GLY A 38 -7.07 0.23 48.93
N ASP A 39 -8.37 0.24 49.19
CA ASP A 39 -9.26 1.32 49.69
C ASP A 39 -9.36 2.70 48.97
N ASP A 40 -10.58 2.86 48.53
CA ASP A 40 -11.50 3.97 48.28
C ASP A 40 -11.27 5.23 49.13
N GLN A 41 -10.83 6.37 48.48
CA GLN A 41 -11.22 7.76 48.81
C GLN A 41 -10.84 8.69 47.66
N GLY A 42 -11.79 9.39 47.06
CA GLY A 42 -11.61 10.35 45.98
C GLY A 42 -10.78 11.57 46.37
N PRO A 43 -9.98 12.13 45.47
CA PRO A 43 -9.19 13.32 45.76
C PRO A 43 -9.99 14.60 45.53
N THR A 44 -10.11 15.37 46.59
CA THR A 44 -10.39 16.82 46.59
C THR A 44 -9.22 17.54 45.92
N ILE A 45 -9.54 18.35 44.90
CA ILE A 45 -8.56 19.22 44.23
C ILE A 45 -8.23 20.39 45.16
N HIS A 46 -7.06 20.38 45.76
CA HIS A 46 -6.41 21.58 46.28
C HIS A 46 -5.37 22.08 45.27
N SER A 47 -5.57 23.33 44.85
CA SER A 47 -4.60 24.09 44.07
C SER A 47 -3.40 24.43 44.98
N GLU A 48 -2.30 23.67 44.87
CA GLU A 48 -1.02 24.07 45.37
C GLU A 48 0.09 23.63 44.42
N ASN A 49 0.82 24.63 43.92
CA ASN A 49 2.17 24.63 43.38
C ASN A 49 2.59 23.42 42.54
N ILE A 50 2.43 23.58 41.24
CA ILE A 50 3.19 22.77 40.29
C ILE A 50 4.62 23.23 40.36
N ASP A 51 5.42 22.48 41.10
CA ASP A 51 6.87 22.59 41.10
C ASP A 51 7.39 22.13 39.75
N HIS A 52 7.98 23.03 38.97
CA HIS A 52 8.60 22.79 37.67
C HIS A 52 9.96 22.09 37.78
N ALA A 53 10.14 21.22 38.76
CA ALA A 53 11.35 20.47 38.93
C ALA A 53 11.05 18.97 38.68
N HIS A 54 11.33 18.53 37.46
CA HIS A 54 11.88 17.24 37.02
C HIS A 54 11.41 16.88 35.62
N ALA A 55 11.68 17.76 34.65
CA ALA A 55 11.97 17.25 33.31
C ALA A 55 13.32 16.55 33.38
N PRO A 56 13.50 15.34 32.84
CA PRO A 56 14.81 14.70 32.82
C PRO A 56 15.79 15.65 32.15
N GLN A 57 16.80 16.10 32.88
CA GLN A 57 17.87 16.93 32.35
C GLN A 57 18.58 16.06 31.29
N ARG A 58 18.51 16.46 30.05
CA ARG A 58 19.39 15.93 29.01
C ARG A 58 20.82 16.12 29.49
N PRO A 59 21.71 15.11 29.37
CA PRO A 59 23.12 15.30 29.70
C PRO A 59 23.62 16.50 28.88
N SER A 60 24.26 17.45 29.55
CA SER A 60 24.90 18.59 28.91
C SER A 60 26.02 18.06 28.01
N MET A 61 25.73 17.97 26.71
CA MET A 61 26.78 17.73 25.75
C MET A 61 27.65 18.97 25.69
N GLY A 62 28.90 18.82 26.19
CA GLY A 62 29.90 19.87 26.19
C GLY A 62 30.09 20.44 24.79
N GLY A 63 29.87 21.70 24.69
CA GLY A 63 30.17 22.67 23.69
C GLY A 63 30.69 22.22 22.30
N CYS A 64 29.85 21.68 21.43
CA CYS A 64 30.10 21.74 20.02
C CYS A 64 29.39 23.01 19.48
N PRO A 65 30.09 24.01 18.96
CA PRO A 65 29.51 25.28 18.56
C PRO A 65 28.50 25.18 17.41
N VAL A 66 28.41 24.02 16.76
CA VAL A 66 27.57 23.80 15.57
C VAL A 66 26.11 23.44 15.89
N MET A 67 25.81 23.01 17.13
CA MET A 67 24.50 22.50 17.52
C MET A 67 23.45 23.59 17.83
N HIS A 68 23.80 24.87 17.85
CA HIS A 68 22.87 25.93 18.24
C HIS A 68 22.01 26.51 17.11
N GLN A 69 22.19 26.05 15.85
CA GLN A 69 21.47 26.60 14.70
C GLN A 69 20.55 25.63 13.95
N ALA A 70 20.51 24.36 14.33
CA ALA A 70 19.76 23.34 13.61
C ALA A 70 18.49 22.84 14.33
N HIS A 71 17.99 23.57 15.32
CA HIS A 71 16.81 23.12 16.10
C HIS A 71 15.52 22.98 15.28
N THR A 72 15.41 23.68 14.15
CA THR A 72 14.25 23.58 13.26
C THR A 72 14.23 22.29 12.43
N THR A 73 15.39 21.65 12.20
CA THR A 73 15.50 20.42 11.42
C THR A 73 15.51 19.16 12.30
N THR A 74 15.78 19.34 13.59
CA THR A 74 15.78 18.27 14.61
C THR A 74 14.66 18.45 15.60
N SER A 75 13.72 19.39 15.35
CA SER A 75 12.63 19.62 16.26
C SER A 75 11.83 18.37 16.50
N SER A 76 11.53 18.06 17.73
CA SER A 76 10.55 17.07 18.11
C SER A 76 9.21 17.41 17.44
N ALA A 77 8.78 16.57 16.53
CA ALA A 77 7.42 16.64 16.03
C ALA A 77 6.43 16.45 17.19
N ALA A 78 5.19 16.90 17.02
CA ALA A 78 4.15 16.66 18.02
C ALA A 78 4.08 15.17 18.46
N THR A 79 4.38 14.26 17.54
CA THR A 79 4.47 12.81 17.78
C THR A 79 5.55 12.41 18.80
N ASP A 80 6.62 13.19 18.98
CA ASP A 80 7.64 12.90 20.02
C ASP A 80 7.09 13.19 21.42
N TRP A 81 6.18 14.16 21.54
CA TRP A 81 5.53 14.50 22.79
C TRP A 81 4.26 13.68 23.03
N TRP A 82 3.50 13.41 21.96
CA TRP A 82 2.25 12.66 21.96
C TRP A 82 2.29 11.58 20.88
N PRO A 83 2.96 10.45 21.13
CA PRO A 83 3.15 9.40 20.12
C PRO A 83 1.84 8.76 19.63
N ASN A 84 0.76 8.90 20.41
CA ASN A 84 -0.58 8.38 20.06
C ASN A 84 -1.48 9.45 19.43
N SER A 85 -0.95 10.61 19.01
CA SER A 85 -1.75 11.60 18.28
C SER A 85 -2.06 11.11 16.87
N LEU A 86 -3.25 11.47 16.34
CA LEU A 86 -3.64 11.13 14.98
C LEU A 86 -2.62 11.65 13.96
N ASN A 87 -2.17 10.78 13.09
CA ASN A 87 -1.25 11.11 12.00
C ASN A 87 -2.02 11.65 10.78
N LEU A 88 -2.44 12.91 10.84
CA LEU A 88 -3.15 13.56 9.73
C LEU A 88 -2.26 13.82 8.49
N ASP A 89 -0.94 13.69 8.62
CA ASP A 89 -0.01 13.91 7.51
C ASP A 89 -0.21 12.93 6.36
N ILE A 90 -0.75 11.74 6.63
CA ILE A 90 -1.05 10.75 5.59
C ILE A 90 -2.11 11.26 4.58
N LEU A 91 -2.96 12.20 4.97
CA LEU A 91 -3.95 12.81 4.08
C LEU A 91 -3.38 13.92 3.19
N HIS A 92 -2.10 14.27 3.37
CA HIS A 92 -1.41 15.34 2.64
C HIS A 92 -0.12 14.88 1.98
N GLN A 93 0.23 13.60 2.10
CA GLN A 93 1.54 13.08 1.67
C GLN A 93 1.81 13.24 0.17
N HIS A 94 0.77 13.30 -0.65
CA HIS A 94 0.86 13.47 -2.11
C HIS A 94 0.15 14.74 -2.58
N ASP A 95 0.21 15.80 -1.77
CA ASP A 95 -0.39 17.10 -2.13
C ASP A 95 0.27 17.66 -3.40
N LYS A 96 -0.55 18.11 -4.36
CA LYS A 96 -0.12 18.75 -5.62
C LYS A 96 0.83 19.94 -5.41
N LYS A 97 0.83 20.58 -4.23
CA LYS A 97 1.76 21.66 -3.88
C LYS A 97 3.20 21.21 -3.70
N THR A 98 3.41 19.94 -3.35
CA THR A 98 4.74 19.36 -3.14
C THR A 98 5.21 18.54 -4.34
N ASP A 99 4.38 18.40 -5.37
CA ASP A 99 4.74 17.72 -6.60
C ASP A 99 5.66 18.62 -7.46
N PRO A 100 6.92 18.22 -7.71
CA PRO A 100 7.85 19.00 -8.51
C PRO A 100 7.46 19.08 -9.99
N MET A 101 6.54 18.25 -10.47
CA MET A 101 6.04 18.32 -11.84
C MET A 101 5.02 19.44 -12.03
N GLY A 102 4.45 19.97 -10.93
CA GLY A 102 3.44 21.00 -10.94
C GLY A 102 2.00 20.48 -11.09
N ALA A 103 1.05 21.32 -10.70
CA ALA A 103 -0.37 20.93 -10.60
C ALA A 103 -1.02 20.56 -11.95
N ASP A 104 -0.50 21.08 -13.05
CA ASP A 104 -1.03 20.89 -14.40
C ASP A 104 -0.40 19.68 -15.14
N PHE A 105 0.54 18.97 -14.52
CA PHE A 105 1.19 17.82 -15.14
C PHE A 105 0.26 16.61 -15.12
N ASP A 106 0.00 16.02 -16.30
CA ASP A 106 -0.74 14.79 -16.50
C ASP A 106 0.19 13.72 -17.07
N TYR A 107 0.50 12.70 -16.26
CA TYR A 107 1.36 11.61 -16.70
C TYR A 107 0.73 10.77 -17.81
N THR A 108 -0.60 10.61 -17.83
CA THR A 108 -1.32 9.91 -18.90
C THR A 108 -1.07 10.56 -20.26
N GLU A 109 -1.17 11.89 -20.30
CA GLU A 109 -0.93 12.65 -21.54
C GLU A 109 0.56 12.68 -21.91
N ALA A 110 1.45 12.68 -20.93
CA ALA A 110 2.89 12.58 -21.16
C ALA A 110 3.27 11.20 -21.72
N PHE A 111 2.75 10.12 -21.16
CA PHE A 111 3.02 8.75 -21.63
C PHE A 111 2.50 8.50 -23.06
N LYS A 112 1.35 9.04 -23.43
CA LYS A 112 0.82 8.94 -24.82
C LYS A 112 1.79 9.49 -25.88
N GLN A 113 2.73 10.34 -25.49
CA GLN A 113 3.76 10.90 -26.36
C GLN A 113 5.07 10.09 -26.36
N LEU A 114 5.12 8.99 -25.61
CA LEU A 114 6.29 8.12 -25.51
C LEU A 114 6.39 7.20 -26.72
N ASP A 115 7.60 7.11 -27.29
CA ASP A 115 7.93 6.03 -28.23
C ASP A 115 8.32 4.78 -27.43
N LEU A 116 7.33 3.95 -27.11
CA LEU A 116 7.50 2.76 -26.28
C LEU A 116 8.44 1.74 -26.94
N GLU A 117 8.41 1.59 -28.26
CA GLU A 117 9.28 0.68 -28.97
C GLU A 117 10.76 1.11 -28.91
N ALA A 118 11.02 2.42 -28.94
CA ALA A 118 12.37 2.92 -28.73
C ALA A 118 12.87 2.66 -27.30
N VAL A 119 12.00 2.76 -26.29
CA VAL A 119 12.35 2.40 -24.90
C VAL A 119 12.68 0.93 -24.78
N LYS A 120 11.87 0.06 -25.37
CA LYS A 120 12.10 -1.40 -25.38
C LYS A 120 13.44 -1.74 -26.03
N GLN A 121 13.77 -1.09 -27.15
CA GLN A 121 15.05 -1.33 -27.83
C GLN A 121 16.23 -0.87 -26.95
N ASP A 122 16.13 0.28 -26.28
CA ASP A 122 17.18 0.72 -25.35
C ASP A 122 17.33 -0.24 -24.16
N LEU A 123 16.24 -0.74 -23.61
CA LEU A 123 16.26 -1.75 -22.54
C LEU A 123 16.88 -3.07 -23.02
N LYS A 124 16.52 -3.52 -24.23
CA LYS A 124 17.12 -4.72 -24.82
C LYS A 124 18.64 -4.58 -25.00
N ASN A 125 19.11 -3.42 -25.43
CA ASN A 125 20.53 -3.13 -25.54
C ASN A 125 21.19 -3.16 -24.14
N LEU A 126 20.58 -2.50 -23.16
CA LEU A 126 21.09 -2.47 -21.79
C LEU A 126 21.29 -3.87 -21.21
N MET A 127 20.41 -4.83 -21.53
CA MET A 127 20.50 -6.19 -20.96
C MET A 127 21.85 -6.86 -21.23
N THR A 128 22.51 -6.54 -22.34
CA THR A 128 23.80 -7.15 -22.74
C THR A 128 24.98 -6.18 -22.73
N GLU A 129 24.78 -4.91 -22.36
CA GLU A 129 25.85 -3.90 -22.24
C GLU A 129 26.42 -3.88 -20.82
N SER A 130 27.22 -4.90 -20.47
CA SER A 130 27.83 -5.02 -19.15
C SER A 130 28.71 -3.81 -18.79
N GLN A 131 28.45 -3.19 -17.64
CA GLN A 131 29.18 -2.02 -17.15
C GLN A 131 30.33 -2.44 -16.22
N GLU A 132 31.50 -1.77 -16.37
CA GLU A 132 32.67 -2.08 -15.56
C GLU A 132 32.43 -1.85 -14.04
N TRP A 133 31.65 -0.83 -13.69
CA TRP A 133 31.35 -0.49 -12.31
C TRP A 133 30.37 -1.48 -11.64
N TRP A 134 29.55 -2.22 -12.44
CA TRP A 134 28.65 -3.29 -11.98
C TRP A 134 28.52 -4.33 -13.08
N PRO A 135 29.47 -5.28 -13.21
CA PRO A 135 29.45 -6.28 -14.28
C PRO A 135 28.25 -7.22 -14.21
N ALA A 136 27.68 -7.53 -15.37
CA ALA A 136 26.55 -8.42 -15.50
C ALA A 136 26.98 -9.89 -15.36
N ASP A 137 26.16 -10.70 -14.67
CA ASP A 137 26.33 -12.14 -14.60
C ASP A 137 26.18 -12.75 -15.99
N TRP A 138 27.13 -13.57 -16.40
CA TRP A 138 27.21 -14.11 -17.78
C TRP A 138 27.07 -13.06 -18.89
N GLY A 139 27.35 -11.79 -18.58
CA GLY A 139 27.19 -10.68 -19.53
C GLY A 139 25.76 -10.24 -19.76
N HIS A 140 24.79 -10.61 -18.91
CA HIS A 140 23.37 -10.31 -19.07
C HIS A 140 22.71 -9.84 -17.76
N TYR A 141 22.08 -8.64 -17.76
CA TYR A 141 21.41 -8.08 -16.57
C TYR A 141 20.02 -8.62 -16.30
N GLY A 142 19.51 -9.56 -17.10
CA GLY A 142 18.12 -10.02 -17.02
C GLY A 142 17.68 -10.45 -15.63
N GLY A 143 18.45 -11.32 -14.96
CA GLY A 143 18.10 -11.77 -13.60
C GLY A 143 17.99 -10.61 -12.59
N LEU A 144 18.91 -9.62 -12.69
CA LEU A 144 18.86 -8.42 -11.82
C LEU A 144 17.62 -7.55 -12.09
N MET A 145 17.24 -7.35 -13.36
CA MET A 145 16.09 -6.53 -13.74
C MET A 145 14.76 -7.22 -13.41
N ILE A 146 14.67 -8.54 -13.57
CA ILE A 146 13.50 -9.32 -13.14
C ILE A 146 13.32 -9.22 -11.63
N ARG A 147 14.40 -9.42 -10.86
CA ARG A 147 14.34 -9.27 -9.40
C ARG A 147 13.89 -7.88 -8.99
N MET A 148 14.38 -6.82 -9.62
CA MET A 148 13.93 -5.45 -9.35
C MET A 148 12.44 -5.27 -9.61
N ALA A 149 11.93 -5.72 -10.75
CA ALA A 149 10.51 -5.63 -11.09
C ALA A 149 9.63 -6.45 -10.13
N TRP A 150 10.05 -7.67 -9.81
CA TRP A 150 9.38 -8.53 -8.83
C TRP A 150 9.30 -7.86 -7.46
N HIS A 151 10.42 -7.34 -6.95
CA HIS A 151 10.51 -6.69 -5.64
C HIS A 151 9.84 -5.31 -5.61
N SER A 152 9.58 -4.71 -6.77
CA SER A 152 8.69 -3.55 -6.87
C SER A 152 7.22 -3.97 -6.73
N ALA A 153 6.80 -5.01 -7.43
CA ALA A 153 5.41 -5.47 -7.47
C ALA A 153 5.00 -6.33 -6.26
N GLY A 154 5.93 -7.12 -5.71
CA GLY A 154 5.66 -8.12 -4.67
C GLY A 154 5.38 -7.58 -3.28
N THR A 155 5.47 -6.27 -3.08
CA THR A 155 5.05 -5.59 -1.84
C THR A 155 3.54 -5.35 -1.77
N TYR A 156 2.80 -5.61 -2.85
CA TYR A 156 1.34 -5.46 -2.89
C TYR A 156 0.64 -6.39 -1.91
N ARG A 157 -0.40 -5.89 -1.26
CA ARG A 157 -1.26 -6.66 -0.37
C ARG A 157 -2.74 -6.38 -0.68
N ARG A 158 -3.50 -7.46 -0.90
CA ARG A 158 -4.89 -7.37 -1.35
C ARG A 158 -5.84 -6.81 -0.28
N ALA A 159 -5.50 -6.95 1.00
CA ALA A 159 -6.36 -6.53 2.11
C ALA A 159 -6.68 -5.03 2.10
N ASP A 160 -5.70 -4.18 1.77
CA ASP A 160 -5.87 -2.73 1.68
C ASP A 160 -5.38 -2.12 0.35
N GLY A 161 -4.90 -2.94 -0.58
CA GLY A 161 -4.42 -2.50 -1.88
C GLY A 161 -3.10 -1.73 -1.88
N ARG A 162 -2.47 -1.57 -0.71
CA ARG A 162 -1.22 -0.82 -0.56
C ARG A 162 -0.01 -1.65 -0.99
N GLY A 163 1.13 -0.99 -1.14
CA GLY A 163 2.33 -1.57 -1.72
C GLY A 163 2.24 -1.70 -3.24
N GLY A 164 3.06 -2.57 -3.82
CA GLY A 164 3.08 -2.79 -5.26
C GLY A 164 3.95 -1.81 -6.04
N SER A 165 3.81 -1.87 -7.36
CA SER A 165 4.64 -1.14 -8.32
C SER A 165 4.08 0.20 -8.77
N ASN A 166 2.87 0.50 -8.38
CA ASN A 166 2.03 1.56 -8.92
C ASN A 166 2.63 2.98 -8.82
N THR A 167 3.47 3.23 -7.80
CA THR A 167 4.00 4.55 -7.47
C THR A 167 5.52 4.67 -7.61
N GLY A 168 6.21 3.57 -7.91
CA GLY A 168 7.67 3.52 -7.91
C GLY A 168 8.29 3.64 -6.51
N ASN A 169 7.58 3.20 -5.50
CA ASN A 169 7.91 3.33 -4.08
C ASN A 169 9.23 2.64 -3.68
N GLN A 170 9.71 1.65 -4.45
CA GLN A 170 11.01 1.00 -4.23
C GLN A 170 12.21 1.98 -4.23
N ARG A 171 12.04 3.20 -4.72
CA ARG A 171 13.08 4.25 -4.70
C ARG A 171 13.31 4.85 -3.31
N PHE A 172 12.39 4.65 -2.38
CA PHE A 172 12.33 5.33 -1.09
C PHE A 172 12.46 4.37 0.07
N ALA A 173 12.87 4.90 1.23
CA ALA A 173 12.81 4.19 2.49
C ALA A 173 11.36 3.75 2.83
N PRO A 174 11.16 2.58 3.45
CA PRO A 174 12.19 1.62 3.86
C PRO A 174 12.63 0.67 2.74
N LEU A 175 11.87 0.61 1.62
CA LEU A 175 12.02 -0.41 0.58
C LEU A 175 13.40 -0.39 -0.08
N ASN A 176 13.96 0.80 -0.35
CA ASN A 176 15.28 0.93 -0.97
C ASN A 176 16.41 0.38 -0.10
N SER A 177 16.16 0.20 1.20
CA SER A 177 17.14 -0.23 2.20
C SER A 177 16.79 -1.56 2.88
N TRP A 178 15.76 -2.26 2.43
CA TRP A 178 15.47 -3.60 2.90
C TRP A 178 16.57 -4.59 2.53
N PRO A 179 16.98 -5.51 3.43
CA PRO A 179 17.99 -6.54 3.12
C PRO A 179 17.62 -7.41 1.91
N ASP A 180 16.33 -7.68 1.69
CA ASP A 180 15.86 -8.41 0.52
C ASP A 180 16.02 -7.61 -0.78
N ASN A 181 16.24 -6.31 -0.70
CA ASN A 181 16.48 -5.41 -1.84
C ASN A 181 17.97 -5.08 -2.05
N VAL A 182 18.90 -5.81 -1.42
CA VAL A 182 20.34 -5.62 -1.61
C VAL A 182 20.68 -5.58 -3.09
N ASN A 183 21.46 -4.56 -3.47
CA ASN A 183 21.95 -4.29 -4.83
C ASN A 183 20.88 -3.91 -5.88
N LEU A 184 19.60 -3.72 -5.52
CA LEU A 184 18.60 -3.16 -6.45
C LEU A 184 18.76 -1.65 -6.68
N ASP A 185 19.48 -0.95 -5.84
CA ASP A 185 19.98 0.41 -6.06
C ASP A 185 20.87 0.49 -7.32
N LYS A 186 21.71 -0.55 -7.58
CA LYS A 186 22.52 -0.67 -8.79
C LYS A 186 21.65 -0.93 -10.03
N ALA A 187 20.60 -1.75 -9.91
CA ALA A 187 19.64 -1.96 -11.00
C ALA A 187 18.98 -0.64 -11.43
N ARG A 188 18.50 0.16 -10.48
CA ARG A 188 17.94 1.49 -10.77
C ARG A 188 18.99 2.43 -11.36
N ARG A 189 20.23 2.38 -10.88
CA ARG A 189 21.33 3.21 -11.44
C ARG A 189 21.68 2.81 -12.87
N LEU A 190 21.62 1.53 -13.24
CA LEU A 190 21.79 1.04 -14.61
C LEU A 190 20.68 1.57 -15.54
N LEU A 191 19.46 1.72 -15.05
CA LEU A 191 18.33 2.28 -15.82
C LEU A 191 18.39 3.80 -15.98
N TRP A 192 19.21 4.52 -15.20
CA TRP A 192 19.26 5.99 -15.23
C TRP A 192 19.48 6.61 -16.62
N PRO A 193 20.38 6.10 -17.49
CA PRO A 193 20.55 6.66 -18.84
C PRO A 193 19.27 6.64 -19.67
N ILE A 194 18.46 5.58 -19.53
CA ILE A 194 17.15 5.43 -20.19
C ILE A 194 16.15 6.41 -19.59
N LYS A 195 16.00 6.41 -18.27
CA LYS A 195 15.12 7.38 -17.57
C LYS A 195 15.45 8.82 -17.95
N LYS A 196 16.73 9.16 -17.96
CA LYS A 196 17.21 10.49 -18.37
C LYS A 196 16.83 10.82 -19.81
N LYS A 197 16.91 9.86 -20.73
CA LYS A 197 16.62 10.06 -22.17
C LYS A 197 15.13 10.36 -22.40
N TYR A 198 14.24 9.64 -21.73
CA TYR A 198 12.80 9.76 -21.96
C TYR A 198 12.09 10.74 -20.99
N GLY A 199 12.76 11.12 -19.91
CA GLY A 199 12.34 12.20 -19.00
C GLY A 199 10.97 11.96 -18.37
N SER A 200 10.12 12.97 -18.41
CA SER A 200 8.78 12.96 -17.79
C SER A 200 7.77 12.07 -18.51
N LYS A 201 8.05 11.63 -19.73
CA LYS A 201 7.16 10.73 -20.49
C LYS A 201 7.20 9.29 -20.00
N LEU A 202 8.20 8.91 -19.21
CA LEU A 202 8.41 7.59 -18.67
C LEU A 202 8.69 7.68 -17.18
N SER A 203 7.75 7.24 -16.34
CA SER A 203 7.93 7.17 -14.89
C SER A 203 8.99 6.12 -14.51
N TRP A 204 9.53 6.22 -13.31
CA TRP A 204 10.33 5.15 -12.72
C TRP A 204 9.51 3.89 -12.49
N ALA A 205 8.26 4.06 -12.06
CA ALA A 205 7.35 2.95 -11.82
C ALA A 205 7.14 2.12 -13.09
N ASP A 206 6.79 2.76 -14.21
CA ASP A 206 6.63 2.06 -15.49
C ASP A 206 7.96 1.49 -16.02
N LEU A 207 9.06 2.23 -15.88
CA LEU A 207 10.39 1.79 -16.35
C LEU A 207 10.86 0.52 -15.63
N MET A 208 10.67 0.43 -14.30
CA MET A 208 11.10 -0.74 -13.53
C MET A 208 10.32 -2.01 -13.95
N ILE A 209 9.03 -1.90 -14.17
CA ILE A 209 8.20 -3.03 -14.63
C ILE A 209 8.52 -3.41 -16.07
N LEU A 210 8.64 -2.43 -16.97
CA LEU A 210 9.01 -2.67 -18.36
C LEU A 210 10.38 -3.32 -18.47
N ALA A 211 11.35 -2.94 -17.62
CA ALA A 211 12.66 -3.55 -17.59
C ALA A 211 12.60 -5.05 -17.24
N GLY A 212 11.73 -5.45 -16.31
CA GLY A 212 11.48 -6.86 -16.00
C GLY A 212 10.90 -7.64 -17.19
N ASN A 213 9.93 -7.06 -17.90
CA ASN A 213 9.38 -7.66 -19.11
C ASN A 213 10.45 -7.83 -20.20
N MET A 214 11.19 -6.76 -20.47
CA MET A 214 12.25 -6.79 -21.51
C MET A 214 13.39 -7.74 -21.15
N ALA A 215 13.64 -7.97 -19.86
CA ALA A 215 14.60 -8.95 -19.41
C ALA A 215 14.16 -10.38 -19.81
N TYR A 216 12.92 -10.76 -19.50
CA TYR A 216 12.37 -12.06 -19.95
C TYR A 216 12.39 -12.21 -21.47
N GLU A 217 11.92 -11.18 -22.19
CA GLU A 217 11.88 -11.22 -23.66
C GLU A 217 13.28 -11.33 -24.29
N SER A 218 14.29 -10.69 -23.70
CA SER A 218 15.68 -10.78 -24.18
C SER A 218 16.32 -12.15 -23.93
N MET A 219 15.76 -12.92 -22.98
CA MET A 219 16.17 -14.30 -22.68
C MET A 219 15.31 -15.36 -23.39
N GLY A 220 14.35 -14.95 -24.22
CA GLY A 220 13.57 -15.83 -25.08
C GLY A 220 12.16 -16.14 -24.60
N PHE A 221 11.73 -15.64 -23.46
CA PHE A 221 10.34 -15.77 -23.01
C PHE A 221 9.44 -14.71 -23.65
N LYS A 222 8.23 -15.09 -24.02
CA LYS A 222 7.22 -14.16 -24.52
C LYS A 222 6.29 -13.75 -23.39
N THR A 223 6.42 -12.52 -22.90
CA THR A 223 5.50 -11.96 -21.91
C THR A 223 4.09 -11.79 -22.47
N LEU A 224 3.08 -11.71 -21.59
CA LEU A 224 1.68 -11.51 -22.03
C LEU A 224 1.47 -10.10 -22.59
N GLY A 225 2.20 -9.11 -22.11
CA GLY A 225 2.12 -7.72 -22.51
C GLY A 225 2.58 -6.77 -21.42
N PHE A 226 2.32 -5.49 -21.66
CA PHE A 226 2.65 -4.40 -20.75
C PHE A 226 1.61 -3.29 -20.83
N ALA A 227 1.24 -2.75 -19.68
CA ALA A 227 0.50 -1.51 -19.58
C ALA A 227 1.29 -0.48 -18.78
N GLY A 228 1.45 0.71 -19.32
CA GLY A 228 1.91 1.90 -18.60
C GLY A 228 0.75 2.59 -17.88
N GLY A 229 1.04 3.69 -17.19
CA GLY A 229 0.07 4.51 -16.48
C GLY A 229 0.35 4.66 -14.99
N ARG A 230 1.52 4.18 -14.50
CA ARG A 230 1.98 4.33 -13.13
C ARG A 230 2.67 5.68 -12.98
N ALA A 231 2.02 6.62 -12.30
CA ALA A 231 2.64 7.92 -12.00
C ALA A 231 3.62 7.81 -10.83
N ASP A 232 4.76 8.48 -10.93
CA ASP A 232 5.75 8.52 -9.85
C ASP A 232 5.26 9.36 -8.67
N ILE A 233 5.48 8.89 -7.44
CA ILE A 233 5.42 9.72 -6.23
C ILE A 233 6.79 10.34 -5.94
N TRP A 234 6.81 11.39 -5.11
CA TRP A 234 8.02 12.16 -4.77
C TRP A 234 8.43 12.07 -3.30
N HIS A 235 7.69 11.30 -2.53
CA HIS A 235 7.92 10.99 -1.12
C HIS A 235 7.65 9.52 -0.84
N PRO A 236 8.24 8.91 0.20
CA PRO A 236 7.80 7.61 0.68
C PRO A 236 6.36 7.68 1.18
N GLU A 237 5.60 6.60 0.98
CA GLU A 237 4.23 6.47 1.48
C GLU A 237 4.24 6.22 2.99
N LYS A 238 3.65 7.14 3.75
CA LYS A 238 3.62 7.12 5.21
C LYS A 238 2.46 6.34 5.80
N ASP A 239 1.50 5.96 4.97
CA ASP A 239 0.29 5.23 5.35
C ASP A 239 0.47 3.71 5.25
N ILE A 240 1.59 3.22 4.73
CA ILE A 240 1.85 1.79 4.61
C ILE A 240 2.45 1.26 5.91
N TYR A 241 1.70 0.36 6.55
CA TYR A 241 2.18 -0.41 7.69
C TYR A 241 2.97 -1.63 7.20
N TRP A 242 4.25 -1.73 7.58
CA TRP A 242 5.17 -2.80 7.16
C TRP A 242 5.43 -3.85 8.24
N GLY A 243 4.66 -3.85 9.32
CA GLY A 243 4.84 -4.73 10.46
C GLY A 243 5.36 -4.00 11.69
N SER A 244 5.32 -4.68 12.83
CA SER A 244 5.74 -4.15 14.13
C SER A 244 7.23 -4.32 14.41
N GLU A 245 7.92 -5.12 13.62
CA GLU A 245 9.35 -5.39 13.78
C GLU A 245 10.17 -4.12 13.52
N ARG A 246 11.16 -3.90 14.38
CA ARG A 246 12.11 -2.79 14.28
C ARG A 246 13.50 -3.22 13.84
N GLU A 247 13.74 -4.53 13.82
CA GLU A 247 14.99 -5.15 13.39
C GLU A 247 14.75 -5.89 12.07
N TRP A 248 15.70 -5.74 11.17
CA TRP A 248 15.68 -6.43 9.89
C TRP A 248 15.78 -7.95 10.08
N LEU A 249 14.93 -8.70 9.41
CA LEU A 249 14.88 -10.16 9.50
C LEU A 249 14.73 -10.68 10.95
N ALA A 250 14.02 -9.92 11.79
CA ALA A 250 13.74 -10.34 13.16
C ALA A 250 13.03 -11.71 13.17
N ALA A 251 13.29 -12.50 14.21
CA ALA A 251 12.64 -13.79 14.40
C ALA A 251 11.11 -13.62 14.52
N THR A 252 10.36 -14.58 13.97
CA THR A 252 8.91 -14.50 13.79
C THR A 252 8.09 -14.84 15.03
N GLU A 253 8.69 -15.01 16.19
CA GLU A 253 8.01 -15.47 17.42
C GLU A 253 6.75 -14.71 17.78
N ASN A 254 6.58 -13.49 17.31
CA ASN A 254 5.43 -12.64 17.59
C ASN A 254 4.54 -12.35 16.36
N ARG A 255 4.80 -13.00 15.23
CA ARG A 255 4.12 -12.71 13.98
C ARG A 255 2.95 -13.60 13.69
N TYR A 256 3.03 -14.83 14.17
CA TYR A 256 2.02 -15.86 14.10
C TYR A 256 1.59 -16.25 15.52
N ASP A 257 0.34 -16.69 15.68
CA ASP A 257 -0.16 -17.17 16.98
C ASP A 257 0.60 -18.40 17.48
N SER A 258 1.08 -19.24 16.55
CA SER A 258 1.96 -20.39 16.84
C SER A 258 2.63 -20.86 15.56
N ASP A 259 3.71 -21.63 15.69
CA ASP A 259 4.37 -22.33 14.56
C ASP A 259 3.42 -23.26 13.78
N GLU A 260 2.38 -23.75 14.44
CA GLU A 260 1.38 -24.63 13.83
C GLU A 260 0.33 -23.85 13.04
N ASN A 261 0.05 -22.60 13.45
CA ASN A 261 -0.95 -21.71 12.82
C ASN A 261 -0.27 -20.56 12.06
N ARG A 262 0.44 -20.89 11.00
CA ARG A 262 1.11 -19.89 10.14
C ARG A 262 0.14 -19.16 9.19
N GLU A 263 -1.14 -19.51 9.21
CA GLU A 263 -2.20 -18.74 8.53
C GLU A 263 -2.63 -17.50 9.32
N SER A 264 -2.25 -17.42 10.60
CA SER A 264 -2.58 -16.32 11.53
C SER A 264 -1.69 -15.07 11.36
N LEU A 265 -0.92 -14.96 10.28
CA LEU A 265 -0.10 -13.77 10.00
C LEU A 265 -0.91 -12.49 10.19
N GLU A 266 -0.32 -11.52 10.90
CA GLU A 266 -0.92 -10.21 11.13
C GLU A 266 -1.49 -9.60 9.83
N ASN A 267 -2.72 -9.14 9.88
CA ASN A 267 -3.37 -8.45 8.76
C ASN A 267 -3.09 -6.94 8.87
N PRO A 268 -2.72 -6.22 7.81
CA PRO A 268 -2.84 -6.56 6.38
C PRO A 268 -1.57 -7.12 5.71
N LEU A 269 -0.53 -7.50 6.46
CA LEU A 269 0.77 -7.86 5.91
C LEU A 269 0.68 -8.99 4.86
N ALA A 270 1.32 -8.79 3.71
CA ALA A 270 1.67 -9.83 2.74
C ALA A 270 3.12 -10.26 2.94
N ALA A 271 4.06 -9.33 3.08
CA ALA A 271 5.42 -9.65 3.49
C ALA A 271 5.44 -10.31 4.86
N VAL A 272 6.14 -11.43 4.98
CA VAL A 272 6.14 -12.25 6.19
C VAL A 272 7.05 -11.68 7.27
N GLN A 273 8.14 -11.04 6.86
CA GLN A 273 9.10 -10.41 7.76
C GLN A 273 9.48 -9.04 7.22
N MET A 274 9.72 -8.10 8.12
CA MET A 274 10.26 -6.82 7.72
C MET A 274 11.55 -7.03 6.93
N GLY A 275 11.57 -6.48 5.69
CA GLY A 275 12.68 -6.67 4.77
C GLY A 275 12.61 -7.91 3.88
N LEU A 276 11.61 -8.78 4.03
CA LEU A 276 11.33 -9.89 3.11
C LEU A 276 10.02 -9.63 2.36
N ILE A 277 10.08 -9.76 1.03
CA ILE A 277 8.92 -9.53 0.16
C ILE A 277 8.03 -10.78 0.09
N TYR A 278 8.62 -11.96 0.26
CA TYR A 278 7.91 -13.23 0.22
C TYR A 278 8.28 -14.12 1.41
N VAL A 279 9.18 -15.07 1.28
CA VAL A 279 9.59 -15.98 2.35
C VAL A 279 11.11 -16.03 2.51
N ASN A 280 11.58 -16.42 3.70
CA ASN A 280 13.00 -16.57 3.92
C ASN A 280 13.55 -17.73 3.05
N PRO A 281 14.50 -17.48 2.14
CA PRO A 281 15.01 -18.51 1.22
C PRO A 281 15.81 -19.60 1.92
N GLU A 282 16.27 -19.36 3.16
CA GLU A 282 16.94 -20.36 4.00
C GLU A 282 15.96 -21.21 4.83
N GLY A 283 14.66 -21.06 4.60
CA GLY A 283 13.61 -21.69 5.40
C GLY A 283 13.09 -20.78 6.52
N VAL A 284 12.05 -21.24 7.19
CA VAL A 284 11.36 -20.50 8.24
C VAL A 284 12.34 -20.16 9.38
N ASP A 285 12.49 -18.87 9.66
CA ASP A 285 13.42 -18.33 10.66
C ASP A 285 14.90 -18.75 10.42
N GLY A 286 15.28 -18.96 9.14
CA GLY A 286 16.62 -19.43 8.76
C GLY A 286 16.87 -20.90 9.05
N ASN A 287 15.81 -21.69 9.29
CA ASN A 287 15.87 -23.11 9.55
C ASN A 287 15.19 -23.88 8.41
N PRO A 288 15.94 -24.64 7.58
CA PRO A 288 15.37 -25.35 6.45
C PRO A 288 14.30 -26.36 6.86
N ASP A 289 13.09 -26.13 6.41
CA ASP A 289 11.92 -27.01 6.53
C ASP A 289 10.97 -26.74 5.36
N PRO A 290 11.10 -27.42 4.21
CA PRO A 290 10.28 -27.14 3.03
C PRO A 290 8.78 -27.21 3.23
N LEU A 291 8.27 -27.98 4.20
CA LEU A 291 6.85 -28.08 4.47
C LEU A 291 6.33 -26.87 5.28
N LYS A 292 7.14 -26.32 6.18
CA LYS A 292 6.84 -25.04 6.84
C LYS A 292 6.94 -23.90 5.85
N THR A 293 7.97 -23.88 5.03
CA THR A 293 8.17 -22.88 3.97
C THR A 293 7.00 -22.89 2.98
N ALA A 294 6.44 -24.05 2.61
CA ALA A 294 5.25 -24.13 1.76
C ALA A 294 4.03 -23.42 2.38
N LYS A 295 3.85 -23.49 3.70
CA LYS A 295 2.77 -22.76 4.39
C LYS A 295 2.96 -21.25 4.33
N ASP A 296 4.19 -20.77 4.57
CA ASP A 296 4.50 -19.34 4.48
C ASP A 296 4.34 -18.83 3.06
N MET A 297 4.81 -19.58 2.05
CA MET A 297 4.59 -19.25 0.64
C MET A 297 3.11 -19.12 0.34
N ARG A 298 2.29 -20.10 0.73
CA ARG A 298 0.84 -20.09 0.45
C ARG A 298 0.18 -18.88 1.10
N THR A 299 0.49 -18.58 2.36
CA THR A 299 -0.07 -17.45 3.08
C THR A 299 0.34 -16.12 2.44
N THR A 300 1.63 -15.94 2.17
CA THR A 300 2.18 -14.69 1.61
C THR A 300 1.67 -14.44 0.20
N PHE A 301 1.73 -15.44 -0.67
CA PHE A 301 1.28 -15.32 -2.06
C PHE A 301 -0.24 -15.14 -2.17
N ALA A 302 -1.04 -15.80 -1.32
CA ALA A 302 -2.49 -15.56 -1.26
C ALA A 302 -2.81 -14.10 -0.89
N ARG A 303 -2.04 -13.51 0.04
CA ARG A 303 -2.18 -12.09 0.38
C ARG A 303 -1.71 -11.13 -0.72
N MET A 304 -0.88 -11.62 -1.63
CA MET A 304 -0.55 -10.97 -2.89
C MET A 304 -1.55 -11.27 -4.02
N SER A 305 -2.69 -11.89 -3.73
CA SER A 305 -3.74 -12.35 -4.68
C SER A 305 -3.34 -13.50 -5.60
N MET A 306 -2.34 -14.31 -5.25
CA MET A 306 -1.93 -15.47 -6.03
C MET A 306 -2.49 -16.75 -5.44
N ASN A 307 -3.00 -17.65 -6.30
CA ASN A 307 -3.37 -19.00 -5.94
C ASN A 307 -2.15 -19.95 -5.99
N ASP A 308 -2.32 -21.23 -5.65
CA ASP A 308 -1.24 -22.22 -5.62
C ASP A 308 -0.58 -22.43 -6.99
N GLU A 309 -1.35 -22.44 -8.07
CA GLU A 309 -0.83 -22.62 -9.44
C GLU A 309 0.00 -21.40 -9.87
N GLU A 310 -0.49 -20.20 -9.60
CA GLU A 310 0.23 -18.95 -9.84
C GLU A 310 1.50 -18.84 -8.97
N THR A 311 1.44 -19.31 -7.72
CA THR A 311 2.59 -19.34 -6.79
C THR A 311 3.72 -20.23 -7.31
N VAL A 312 3.38 -21.46 -7.73
CA VAL A 312 4.38 -22.40 -8.31
C VAL A 312 4.93 -21.84 -9.62
N ALA A 313 4.05 -21.28 -10.48
CA ALA A 313 4.48 -20.70 -11.75
C ALA A 313 5.44 -19.53 -11.55
N LEU A 314 5.11 -18.60 -10.63
CA LEU A 314 5.95 -17.44 -10.34
C LEU A 314 7.30 -17.84 -9.75
N THR A 315 7.32 -18.78 -8.80
CA THR A 315 8.58 -19.27 -8.20
C THR A 315 9.46 -19.91 -9.25
N ALA A 316 8.92 -20.87 -10.01
CA ALA A 316 9.67 -21.58 -11.05
C ALA A 316 10.13 -20.66 -12.18
N GLY A 317 9.25 -19.76 -12.66
CA GLY A 317 9.58 -18.82 -13.73
C GLY A 317 10.62 -17.77 -13.30
N GLY A 318 10.57 -17.33 -12.04
CA GLY A 318 11.59 -16.45 -11.46
C GLY A 318 12.95 -17.14 -11.37
N HIS A 319 12.98 -18.39 -10.95
CA HIS A 319 14.20 -19.16 -10.74
C HIS A 319 14.71 -19.88 -12.01
N THR A 320 13.98 -19.82 -13.13
CA THR A 320 14.49 -20.31 -14.43
C THR A 320 15.73 -19.55 -14.87
N VAL A 321 15.89 -18.28 -14.48
CA VAL A 321 16.96 -17.40 -14.92
C VAL A 321 17.66 -16.71 -13.75
N GLY A 322 18.91 -16.25 -13.97
CA GLY A 322 19.68 -15.53 -12.96
C GLY A 322 20.34 -16.44 -11.92
N LYS A 323 20.79 -15.84 -10.84
CA LYS A 323 21.45 -16.53 -9.72
C LYS A 323 21.28 -15.78 -8.40
N CYS A 324 21.48 -16.47 -7.28
CA CYS A 324 21.78 -15.89 -5.98
C CYS A 324 23.28 -15.57 -5.85
N HIS A 325 23.61 -14.59 -4.99
CA HIS A 325 24.98 -14.15 -4.73
C HIS A 325 25.32 -14.30 -3.24
N GLY A 326 26.26 -15.13 -2.95
CA GLY A 326 26.72 -15.49 -1.60
C GLY A 326 28.14 -16.06 -1.59
N ASN A 327 29.00 -15.63 -2.53
CA ASN A 327 30.38 -16.07 -2.62
C ASN A 327 31.32 -15.40 -1.62
N GLY A 328 30.78 -14.86 -0.51
CA GLY A 328 31.56 -14.21 0.53
C GLY A 328 30.72 -13.93 1.77
N ASP A 329 31.40 -13.51 2.82
CA ASP A 329 30.81 -13.19 4.11
C ASP A 329 29.91 -11.95 4.02
N ALA A 330 28.60 -12.10 4.20
CA ALA A 330 27.63 -11.02 4.14
C ALA A 330 27.79 -10.01 5.28
N THR A 331 28.43 -10.39 6.39
CA THR A 331 28.63 -9.51 7.55
C THR A 331 29.65 -8.39 7.31
N VAL A 332 30.35 -8.41 6.18
CA VAL A 332 31.31 -7.38 5.80
C VAL A 332 30.73 -6.31 4.89
N LEU A 333 29.49 -6.47 4.44
CA LEU A 333 28.80 -5.43 3.67
C LEU A 333 28.68 -4.17 4.51
N GLU A 334 28.96 -3.03 3.90
CA GLU A 334 28.74 -1.72 4.50
C GLU A 334 27.23 -1.36 4.48
N ASP A 335 26.92 -0.20 5.01
CA ASP A 335 25.55 0.25 5.26
C ASP A 335 24.65 0.21 4.01
N GLU A 336 23.36 0.09 4.25
CA GLU A 336 22.29 0.21 3.25
C GLU A 336 22.17 1.64 2.70
N PRO A 337 21.50 1.88 1.57
CA PRO A 337 21.46 3.19 0.89
C PRO A 337 21.06 4.38 1.75
N GLU A 338 20.14 4.20 2.73
CA GLU A 338 19.70 5.29 3.60
C GLU A 338 20.72 5.64 4.70
N ALA A 339 21.53 4.68 5.13
CA ALA A 339 22.54 4.89 6.15
C ALA A 339 23.97 5.11 5.59
N ALA A 340 24.17 4.80 4.30
CA ALA A 340 25.46 4.92 3.65
C ALA A 340 25.98 6.37 3.63
N ASP A 341 27.32 6.53 3.64
CA ASP A 341 27.95 7.84 3.60
C ASP A 341 27.51 8.64 2.36
N VAL A 342 27.40 9.96 2.51
CA VAL A 342 26.99 10.88 1.45
C VAL A 342 27.84 10.75 0.17
N THR A 343 29.06 10.28 0.25
CA THR A 343 29.94 10.04 -0.89
C THR A 343 29.52 8.86 -1.76
N GLU A 344 28.73 7.94 -1.23
CA GLU A 344 28.15 6.80 -1.99
C GLU A 344 26.97 7.21 -2.88
N GLN A 345 26.45 8.43 -2.73
CA GLN A 345 25.43 9.04 -3.61
C GLN A 345 24.18 8.20 -3.80
N GLY A 346 23.66 7.59 -2.69
CA GLY A 346 22.45 6.76 -2.68
C GLY A 346 22.67 5.33 -3.14
N LEU A 347 23.92 4.88 -3.25
CA LEU A 347 24.29 3.47 -3.35
C LEU A 347 24.67 2.96 -1.96
N GLY A 348 24.30 1.72 -1.65
CA GLY A 348 24.62 1.08 -0.39
C GLY A 348 25.24 -0.31 -0.57
N TRP A 349 25.38 -1.04 0.52
CA TRP A 349 25.86 -2.43 0.56
C TRP A 349 27.18 -2.64 -0.17
N ARG A 350 28.10 -1.69 -0.01
CA ARG A 350 29.43 -1.81 -0.59
C ARG A 350 30.15 -3.00 0.05
N ASN A 351 30.67 -3.91 -0.79
CA ASN A 351 31.56 -4.95 -0.31
C ASN A 351 33.02 -4.46 -0.37
N PRO A 352 33.70 -4.28 0.76
CA PRO A 352 35.10 -3.83 0.77
C PRO A 352 36.09 -4.93 0.41
N LYS A 353 35.65 -6.18 0.24
CA LYS A 353 36.51 -7.32 -0.11
C LYS A 353 36.53 -7.54 -1.61
N GLY A 354 37.66 -8.00 -2.12
CA GLY A 354 37.85 -8.35 -3.53
C GLY A 354 37.60 -7.13 -4.43
N ARG A 355 36.82 -7.33 -5.48
CA ARG A 355 36.38 -6.27 -6.39
C ARG A 355 35.15 -5.53 -5.86
N GLY A 356 34.45 -6.09 -4.88
CA GLY A 356 33.18 -5.56 -4.39
C GLY A 356 31.97 -5.79 -5.31
N ASN A 357 32.21 -6.39 -6.48
CA ASN A 357 31.19 -6.70 -7.49
C ASN A 357 31.58 -7.96 -8.27
N ALA A 358 30.86 -8.29 -9.34
CA ALA A 358 31.09 -9.49 -10.15
C ALA A 358 31.07 -10.77 -9.28
N GLY A 359 32.11 -11.60 -9.32
CA GLY A 359 32.22 -12.79 -8.50
C GLY A 359 32.26 -12.56 -6.98
N ASP A 360 32.50 -11.31 -6.54
CA ASP A 360 32.48 -10.90 -5.12
C ASP A 360 31.16 -10.25 -4.72
N THR A 361 30.13 -10.26 -5.58
CA THR A 361 28.80 -9.74 -5.24
C THR A 361 28.17 -10.60 -4.13
N VAL A 362 27.58 -9.94 -3.13
CA VAL A 362 26.81 -10.60 -2.07
C VAL A 362 25.41 -9.96 -2.01
N THR A 363 24.36 -10.81 -1.92
CA THR A 363 22.96 -10.41 -1.70
C THR A 363 22.36 -11.19 -0.54
N SER A 364 21.72 -12.33 -0.80
CA SER A 364 21.07 -13.17 0.20
C SER A 364 22.01 -14.08 0.98
N GLY A 365 23.24 -14.20 0.56
CA GLY A 365 24.19 -15.18 1.12
C GLY A 365 24.11 -16.56 0.49
N ILE A 366 23.02 -16.92 -0.16
CA ILE A 366 22.90 -18.14 -1.00
C ILE A 366 23.71 -17.92 -2.28
N GLU A 367 24.45 -18.94 -2.74
CA GLU A 367 25.32 -18.82 -3.92
C GLU A 367 25.00 -19.87 -4.97
N GLY A 368 24.65 -19.42 -6.18
CA GLY A 368 24.50 -20.29 -7.35
C GLY A 368 23.29 -19.96 -8.22
N ALA A 369 23.25 -20.58 -9.40
CA ALA A 369 22.13 -20.54 -10.32
C ALA A 369 21.23 -21.77 -10.10
N TRP A 370 19.97 -21.64 -10.48
CA TRP A 370 19.01 -22.75 -10.40
C TRP A 370 19.02 -23.67 -11.62
N THR A 371 19.51 -23.18 -12.76
CA THR A 371 19.46 -23.87 -14.04
C THR A 371 20.82 -23.93 -14.72
N THR A 372 20.96 -24.80 -15.70
CA THR A 372 22.18 -24.97 -16.51
C THR A 372 22.43 -23.72 -17.38
N ASN A 373 21.36 -23.07 -17.85
CA ASN A 373 21.39 -21.91 -18.76
C ASN A 373 20.76 -20.65 -18.15
N PRO A 374 21.38 -19.98 -17.15
CA PRO A 374 20.72 -18.93 -16.35
C PRO A 374 20.38 -17.63 -17.11
N THR A 375 20.76 -17.49 -18.37
CA THR A 375 20.43 -16.34 -19.22
C THR A 375 19.53 -16.68 -20.38
N GLN A 376 18.92 -17.88 -20.34
CA GLN A 376 18.00 -18.34 -21.37
C GLN A 376 16.73 -18.89 -20.72
N TRP A 377 15.57 -18.50 -21.23
CA TRP A 377 14.32 -19.14 -20.87
C TRP A 377 14.25 -20.50 -21.52
N ASP A 378 14.22 -21.53 -20.68
CA ASP A 378 14.01 -22.93 -21.04
C ASP A 378 13.28 -23.67 -19.90
N HIS A 379 13.04 -24.97 -20.06
CA HIS A 379 12.32 -25.74 -19.03
C HIS A 379 13.26 -26.49 -18.07
N GLY A 380 14.55 -26.17 -18.07
CA GLY A 380 15.59 -26.79 -17.26
C GLY A 380 15.36 -26.72 -15.76
N TYR A 381 14.57 -25.76 -15.28
CA TYR A 381 14.27 -25.63 -13.85
C TYR A 381 13.55 -26.89 -13.31
N PHE A 382 12.44 -27.29 -13.91
CA PHE A 382 11.71 -28.48 -13.48
C PHE A 382 12.46 -29.79 -13.81
N GLU A 383 13.24 -29.82 -14.89
CA GLU A 383 14.10 -30.96 -15.21
C GLU A 383 15.12 -31.22 -14.09
N LEU A 384 15.76 -30.18 -13.58
CA LEU A 384 16.70 -30.29 -12.47
C LEU A 384 16.00 -30.53 -11.14
N LEU A 385 14.97 -29.77 -10.80
CA LEU A 385 14.26 -29.86 -9.52
C LEU A 385 13.68 -31.27 -9.27
N LEU A 386 13.02 -31.86 -10.29
CA LEU A 386 12.37 -33.15 -10.21
C LEU A 386 13.32 -34.32 -10.56
N GLY A 387 14.38 -34.04 -11.33
CA GLY A 387 15.27 -35.09 -11.88
C GLY A 387 16.42 -35.51 -10.98
N HIS A 388 16.74 -34.76 -9.93
CA HIS A 388 17.89 -34.97 -9.07
C HIS A 388 17.54 -35.21 -7.60
N ASN A 389 18.51 -35.80 -6.87
CA ASN A 389 18.46 -35.93 -5.41
C ASN A 389 19.21 -34.78 -4.79
N TRP A 390 18.54 -34.08 -3.87
CA TRP A 390 19.03 -32.85 -3.25
C TRP A 390 19.50 -33.07 -1.82
N ALA A 391 20.63 -32.47 -1.44
CA ALA A 391 21.18 -32.48 -0.09
C ALA A 391 21.40 -31.09 0.41
N LEU A 392 21.05 -30.86 1.68
CA LEU A 392 21.25 -29.58 2.36
C LEU A 392 22.75 -29.34 2.58
N THR A 393 23.20 -28.14 2.25
CA THR A 393 24.60 -27.69 2.43
C THR A 393 24.67 -26.21 2.82
N LYS A 394 25.89 -25.69 2.94
CA LYS A 394 26.15 -24.28 3.21
C LYS A 394 26.83 -23.64 2.01
N SER A 395 26.38 -22.42 1.65
CA SER A 395 27.08 -21.54 0.71
C SER A 395 28.45 -21.08 1.26
N PRO A 396 29.31 -20.45 0.47
CA PRO A 396 30.52 -19.81 0.97
C PRO A 396 30.27 -18.71 2.01
N ALA A 397 29.11 -18.03 1.95
CA ALA A 397 28.68 -17.06 2.95
C ALA A 397 28.11 -17.70 4.23
N GLY A 398 27.90 -19.02 4.25
CA GLY A 398 27.35 -19.75 5.38
C GLY A 398 25.84 -19.89 5.39
N ALA A 399 25.13 -19.40 4.38
CA ALA A 399 23.67 -19.55 4.23
C ALA A 399 23.30 -20.98 3.84
N TRP A 400 22.10 -21.43 4.24
CA TRP A 400 21.59 -22.73 3.86
C TRP A 400 21.12 -22.75 2.41
N GLN A 401 21.51 -23.80 1.69
CA GLN A 401 21.06 -24.08 0.31
C GLN A 401 21.02 -25.58 0.05
N TRP A 402 20.32 -25.99 -1.00
CA TRP A 402 20.26 -27.36 -1.44
C TRP A 402 21.08 -27.55 -2.72
N GLU A 403 21.90 -28.59 -2.77
CA GLU A 403 22.70 -28.93 -3.94
C GLU A 403 22.42 -30.37 -4.42
N PRO A 404 22.47 -30.65 -5.74
CA PRO A 404 22.25 -32.01 -6.25
C PRO A 404 23.42 -32.91 -5.94
N THR A 405 23.14 -34.17 -5.58
CA THR A 405 24.13 -35.17 -5.22
C THR A 405 24.57 -36.06 -6.39
N ASP A 406 23.84 -36.04 -7.49
CA ASP A 406 23.94 -36.93 -8.61
C ASP A 406 24.04 -36.23 -9.98
N ILE A 407 24.39 -34.96 -10.01
CA ILE A 407 24.47 -34.13 -11.22
C ILE A 407 25.77 -34.48 -12.01
N LYS A 408 25.65 -34.52 -13.32
CA LYS A 408 26.81 -34.65 -14.22
C LYS A 408 27.49 -33.32 -14.44
N GLU A 409 28.77 -33.36 -14.79
CA GLU A 409 29.57 -32.14 -15.06
C GLU A 409 28.97 -31.29 -16.17
N GLU A 410 28.42 -31.93 -17.22
CA GLU A 410 27.83 -31.22 -18.38
C GLU A 410 26.56 -30.45 -18.04
N ASP A 411 25.81 -30.87 -17.01
CA ASP A 411 24.56 -30.28 -16.59
C ASP A 411 24.77 -29.11 -15.57
N ARG A 412 26.01 -28.93 -15.12
CA ARG A 412 26.34 -27.81 -14.21
C ARG A 412 26.47 -26.49 -14.95
N PRO A 413 25.90 -25.39 -14.49
CA PRO A 413 26.11 -24.07 -15.07
C PRO A 413 27.61 -23.66 -15.02
N LEU A 414 28.03 -22.89 -16.00
CA LEU A 414 29.32 -22.17 -15.94
C LEU A 414 29.24 -21.09 -14.85
N ASP A 415 30.37 -20.82 -14.20
CA ASP A 415 30.45 -19.67 -13.30
C ASP A 415 30.17 -18.35 -14.04
N ALA A 416 29.46 -17.42 -13.40
CA ALA A 416 28.99 -16.18 -14.03
C ALA A 416 30.12 -15.28 -14.53
N HIS A 417 31.31 -15.34 -13.88
CA HIS A 417 32.43 -14.46 -14.14
C HIS A 417 33.74 -15.22 -14.47
N ASP A 418 33.73 -16.56 -14.36
CA ASP A 418 34.86 -17.42 -14.77
C ASP A 418 34.34 -18.62 -15.61
N PRO A 419 34.33 -18.49 -16.93
CA PRO A 419 33.82 -19.56 -17.82
C PRO A 419 34.66 -20.80 -17.83
N SER A 420 35.80 -20.85 -17.14
CA SER A 420 36.61 -22.06 -16.98
C SER A 420 36.13 -22.95 -15.82
N VAL A 421 35.21 -22.47 -15.01
CA VAL A 421 34.68 -23.15 -13.81
C VAL A 421 33.21 -23.50 -14.02
N ARG A 422 32.82 -24.70 -13.58
CA ARG A 422 31.42 -25.10 -13.45
C ARG A 422 31.02 -25.15 -11.97
N ARG A 423 29.80 -24.73 -11.67
CA ARG A 423 29.25 -24.74 -10.33
C ARG A 423 28.10 -25.72 -10.21
N ASN A 424 27.78 -26.18 -9.03
CA ASN A 424 26.53 -26.90 -8.84
C ASN A 424 25.38 -25.94 -9.00
N PRO A 425 24.28 -26.33 -9.65
CA PRO A 425 23.01 -25.58 -9.47
C PRO A 425 22.54 -25.73 -8.03
N ILE A 426 21.73 -24.79 -7.60
CA ILE A 426 21.20 -24.77 -6.24
C ILE A 426 19.68 -24.74 -6.25
N MET A 427 19.10 -25.13 -5.13
CA MET A 427 17.71 -24.85 -4.78
C MET A 427 17.63 -24.18 -3.41
N THR A 428 16.68 -23.27 -3.25
CA THR A 428 16.32 -22.70 -1.97
C THR A 428 15.34 -23.59 -1.23
N ASP A 429 15.04 -23.29 0.00
CA ASP A 429 14.01 -24.05 0.74
C ASP A 429 12.62 -23.88 0.12
N ALA A 430 12.34 -22.73 -0.52
CA ALA A 430 11.12 -22.49 -1.28
C ALA A 430 11.02 -23.38 -2.54
N ASP A 431 12.13 -23.62 -3.26
CA ASP A 431 12.14 -24.55 -4.40
C ASP A 431 11.87 -25.99 -3.93
N MET A 432 12.46 -26.37 -2.81
CA MET A 432 12.22 -27.69 -2.24
C MET A 432 10.78 -27.86 -1.77
N ALA A 433 10.10 -26.79 -1.35
CA ALA A 433 8.68 -26.81 -1.04
C ALA A 433 7.83 -27.21 -2.26
N LEU A 434 8.22 -26.84 -3.48
CA LEU A 434 7.52 -27.20 -4.71
C LEU A 434 7.49 -28.71 -5.00
N ILE A 435 8.39 -29.49 -4.40
CA ILE A 435 8.42 -30.95 -4.53
C ILE A 435 8.11 -31.71 -3.25
N LYS A 436 8.03 -31.03 -2.09
CA LYS A 436 7.72 -31.65 -0.81
C LYS A 436 6.26 -31.44 -0.39
N ASP A 437 5.67 -30.29 -0.67
CA ASP A 437 4.24 -30.06 -0.45
C ASP A 437 3.43 -30.83 -1.51
N PRO A 438 2.42 -31.62 -1.11
CA PRO A 438 1.68 -32.46 -2.06
C PRO A 438 0.96 -31.69 -3.16
N ILE A 439 0.40 -30.51 -2.85
CA ILE A 439 -0.35 -29.68 -3.80
C ILE A 439 0.62 -29.04 -4.79
N TYR A 440 1.69 -28.43 -4.29
CA TYR A 440 2.71 -27.81 -5.14
C TYR A 440 3.41 -28.83 -6.02
N ARG A 441 3.64 -30.05 -5.51
CA ARG A 441 4.25 -31.12 -6.29
C ARG A 441 3.39 -31.54 -7.48
N GLU A 442 2.08 -31.70 -7.29
CA GLU A 442 1.16 -32.03 -8.38
C GLU A 442 1.21 -30.96 -9.48
N ILE A 443 1.24 -29.68 -9.09
CA ILE A 443 1.35 -28.55 -10.03
C ILE A 443 2.72 -28.57 -10.73
N SER A 444 3.81 -28.79 -10.01
CA SER A 444 5.16 -28.85 -10.56
C SER A 444 5.32 -29.99 -11.57
N GLU A 445 4.79 -31.17 -11.26
CA GLU A 445 4.78 -32.32 -12.17
C GLU A 445 3.92 -32.04 -13.42
N LYS A 446 2.79 -31.35 -13.26
CA LYS A 446 1.93 -30.91 -14.38
C LYS A 446 2.66 -29.94 -15.30
N PHE A 447 3.37 -28.95 -14.76
CA PHE A 447 4.15 -27.98 -15.52
C PHE A 447 5.33 -28.65 -16.24
N HIS A 448 6.04 -29.54 -15.56
CA HIS A 448 7.13 -30.32 -16.18
C HIS A 448 6.66 -31.13 -17.37
N GLN A 449 5.48 -31.78 -17.26
CA GLN A 449 4.91 -32.59 -18.34
C GLN A 449 4.30 -31.76 -19.47
N ASN A 450 3.96 -30.48 -19.22
CA ASN A 450 3.28 -29.58 -20.16
C ASN A 450 3.98 -28.21 -20.19
N PRO A 451 5.16 -28.08 -20.82
CA PRO A 451 5.94 -26.84 -20.84
C PRO A 451 5.17 -25.65 -21.41
N ASP A 452 4.45 -25.84 -22.53
CA ASP A 452 3.65 -24.75 -23.12
C ASP A 452 2.56 -24.23 -22.15
N TYR A 453 1.99 -25.12 -21.34
CA TYR A 453 1.02 -24.73 -20.32
C TYR A 453 1.67 -23.94 -19.18
N PHE A 454 2.88 -24.34 -18.77
CA PHE A 454 3.67 -23.57 -17.79
C PHE A 454 3.94 -22.16 -18.31
N ASP A 455 4.38 -22.03 -19.56
CA ASP A 455 4.64 -20.73 -20.19
C ASP A 455 3.38 -19.84 -20.19
N GLU A 456 2.21 -20.41 -20.51
CA GLU A 456 0.94 -19.68 -20.49
C GLU A 456 0.57 -19.20 -19.07
N VAL A 457 0.64 -20.09 -18.08
CA VAL A 457 0.31 -19.78 -16.69
C VAL A 457 1.28 -18.74 -16.13
N PHE A 458 2.58 -18.91 -16.36
CA PHE A 458 3.59 -17.97 -15.92
C PHE A 458 3.41 -16.58 -16.57
N ALA A 459 3.14 -16.51 -17.88
CA ALA A 459 2.89 -15.23 -18.55
C ALA A 459 1.71 -14.47 -17.91
N LYS A 460 0.61 -15.17 -17.60
CA LYS A 460 -0.57 -14.59 -16.93
C LYS A 460 -0.28 -14.19 -15.48
N ALA A 461 0.42 -15.05 -14.74
CA ALA A 461 0.78 -14.78 -13.34
C ALA A 461 1.77 -13.61 -13.22
N TRP A 462 2.75 -13.51 -14.10
CA TRP A 462 3.68 -12.38 -14.17
C TRP A 462 2.96 -11.08 -14.52
N PHE A 463 2.04 -11.12 -15.49
CA PHE A 463 1.23 -9.95 -15.82
C PHE A 463 0.35 -9.52 -14.64
N LYS A 464 -0.32 -10.47 -13.97
CA LYS A 464 -1.11 -10.20 -12.77
C LYS A 464 -0.25 -9.61 -11.65
N LEU A 465 0.92 -10.19 -11.35
CA LEU A 465 1.85 -9.71 -10.34
C LEU A 465 2.18 -8.22 -10.54
N THR A 466 2.47 -7.84 -11.78
CA THR A 466 2.99 -6.52 -12.13
C THR A 466 1.91 -5.49 -12.47
N HIS A 467 0.63 -5.86 -12.57
CA HIS A 467 -0.44 -4.96 -13.03
C HIS A 467 -1.70 -4.91 -12.14
N ARG A 468 -1.85 -5.83 -11.16
CA ARG A 468 -3.08 -5.86 -10.33
C ARG A 468 -3.29 -4.61 -9.47
N ASP A 469 -2.23 -3.86 -9.17
CA ASP A 469 -2.23 -2.60 -8.43
C ASP A 469 -2.49 -1.38 -9.34
N LEU A 470 -2.55 -1.56 -10.66
CA LEU A 470 -2.77 -0.47 -11.62
C LEU A 470 -4.25 -0.10 -11.78
N GLY A 471 -5.17 -0.90 -11.23
CA GLY A 471 -6.61 -0.69 -11.34
C GLY A 471 -7.24 -1.31 -12.58
N PRO A 472 -8.43 -0.83 -12.99
CA PRO A 472 -9.14 -1.36 -14.13
C PRO A 472 -8.42 -1.04 -15.45
N LYS A 473 -8.68 -1.88 -16.47
CA LYS A 473 -8.07 -1.77 -17.81
C LYS A 473 -8.25 -0.40 -18.47
N SER A 474 -9.27 0.38 -18.10
CA SER A 474 -9.46 1.75 -18.57
C SER A 474 -8.32 2.72 -18.20
N ARG A 475 -7.49 2.36 -17.21
CA ARG A 475 -6.28 3.09 -16.82
C ARG A 475 -5.04 2.69 -17.61
N TYR A 476 -5.08 1.56 -18.33
CA TYR A 476 -3.91 0.99 -18.98
C TYR A 476 -3.54 1.77 -20.24
N LEU A 477 -2.26 2.07 -20.39
CA LEU A 477 -1.70 2.85 -21.49
C LEU A 477 -0.69 2.03 -22.31
N GLY A 478 -0.66 2.27 -23.60
CA GLY A 478 0.28 1.67 -24.53
C GLY A 478 -0.33 0.66 -25.49
N ALA A 479 0.45 0.29 -26.51
CA ALA A 479 0.01 -0.63 -27.57
C ALA A 479 0.08 -2.12 -27.16
N ASP A 480 0.82 -2.44 -26.10
CA ASP A 480 1.05 -3.81 -25.65
C ASP A 480 0.05 -4.27 -24.59
N VAL A 481 -0.98 -3.48 -24.31
CA VAL A 481 -2.04 -3.85 -23.38
C VAL A 481 -2.77 -5.08 -23.91
N PRO A 482 -2.85 -6.19 -23.14
CA PRO A 482 -3.57 -7.38 -23.55
C PRO A 482 -5.03 -7.07 -23.90
N SER A 483 -5.52 -7.67 -24.99
CA SER A 483 -6.93 -7.51 -25.38
C SER A 483 -7.90 -8.24 -24.44
N GLU A 484 -7.45 -9.30 -23.80
CA GLU A 484 -8.21 -10.10 -22.82
C GLU A 484 -8.49 -9.27 -21.57
N ASP A 485 -9.69 -9.41 -21.00
CA ASP A 485 -10.04 -8.89 -19.68
C ASP A 485 -9.93 -9.99 -18.64
N PHE A 486 -9.28 -9.69 -17.53
CA PHE A 486 -9.16 -10.63 -16.41
C PHE A 486 -10.12 -10.26 -15.29
N VAL A 487 -10.70 -11.26 -14.64
CA VAL A 487 -11.69 -11.06 -13.57
C VAL A 487 -11.12 -10.21 -12.42
N TRP A 488 -9.82 -10.39 -12.10
CA TRP A 488 -9.14 -9.62 -11.06
C TRP A 488 -8.96 -8.12 -11.37
N GLN A 489 -9.24 -7.69 -12.62
CA GLN A 489 -9.26 -6.27 -13.02
C GLN A 489 -10.62 -5.61 -12.76
N ASP A 490 -11.59 -6.36 -12.23
CA ASP A 490 -12.98 -5.92 -12.04
C ASP A 490 -13.58 -5.22 -13.28
N PRO A 491 -13.55 -5.87 -14.46
CA PRO A 491 -14.00 -5.24 -15.71
C PRO A 491 -15.42 -4.73 -15.62
N THR A 492 -15.67 -3.57 -16.18
CA THR A 492 -16.97 -2.91 -16.17
C THR A 492 -17.31 -2.45 -17.58
N PRO A 493 -18.50 -2.76 -18.10
CA PRO A 493 -18.92 -2.29 -19.42
C PRO A 493 -19.10 -0.77 -19.41
N THR A 494 -18.90 -0.14 -20.55
CA THR A 494 -19.19 1.30 -20.73
C THR A 494 -20.69 1.52 -20.72
N GLY A 495 -21.16 2.48 -19.94
CA GLY A 495 -22.55 2.90 -19.93
C GLY A 495 -22.88 3.92 -21.02
N ASN A 496 -24.14 4.31 -21.07
CA ASN A 496 -24.63 5.33 -21.99
C ASN A 496 -24.17 6.73 -21.59
N THR A 497 -23.53 7.46 -22.48
CA THR A 497 -23.05 8.83 -22.28
C THR A 497 -24.00 9.90 -22.85
N ASP A 498 -25.06 9.51 -23.54
CA ASP A 498 -25.91 10.40 -24.34
C ASP A 498 -27.17 10.91 -23.59
N LEU A 499 -27.15 10.87 -22.26
CA LEU A 499 -28.22 11.44 -21.45
C LEU A 499 -28.17 12.99 -21.51
N THR A 500 -29.28 13.57 -21.97
CA THR A 500 -29.41 15.04 -22.00
C THR A 500 -29.74 15.63 -20.63
N ALA A 501 -29.63 16.94 -20.48
CA ALA A 501 -30.03 17.63 -19.26
C ALA A 501 -31.50 17.38 -18.88
N ASP A 502 -32.39 17.28 -19.89
CA ASP A 502 -33.81 16.97 -19.68
C ASP A 502 -34.03 15.53 -19.21
N ASP A 503 -33.25 14.57 -19.73
CA ASP A 503 -33.25 13.18 -19.26
C ASP A 503 -32.83 13.11 -17.78
N ILE A 504 -31.74 13.78 -17.43
CA ILE A 504 -31.21 13.83 -16.06
C ILE A 504 -32.25 14.49 -15.11
N ALA A 505 -32.89 15.59 -15.53
CA ALA A 505 -33.92 16.24 -14.74
C ALA A 505 -35.17 15.33 -14.56
N THR A 506 -35.56 14.61 -15.61
CA THR A 506 -36.65 13.64 -15.54
C THR A 506 -36.38 12.51 -14.58
N LEU A 507 -35.18 11.91 -14.67
CA LEU A 507 -34.72 10.83 -13.75
C LEU A 507 -34.67 11.31 -12.30
N LYS A 508 -34.11 12.50 -12.03
CA LYS A 508 -34.13 13.12 -10.68
C LYS A 508 -35.54 13.26 -10.14
N SER A 509 -36.46 13.75 -10.97
CA SER A 509 -37.88 13.91 -10.59
C SER A 509 -38.56 12.58 -10.28
N GLN A 510 -38.33 11.54 -11.10
CA GLN A 510 -38.85 10.20 -10.87
C GLN A 510 -38.32 9.60 -9.57
N VAL A 511 -37.01 9.71 -9.30
CA VAL A 511 -36.36 9.22 -8.08
C VAL A 511 -36.91 9.93 -6.83
N LEU A 512 -37.01 11.27 -6.84
CA LEU A 512 -37.52 12.03 -5.71
C LEU A 512 -39.02 11.80 -5.45
N SER A 513 -39.78 11.39 -6.47
CA SER A 513 -41.22 11.05 -6.34
C SER A 513 -41.47 9.56 -6.10
N SER A 514 -40.45 8.72 -6.01
CA SER A 514 -40.54 7.26 -5.89
C SER A 514 -41.09 6.75 -4.55
N GLY A 515 -41.11 7.60 -3.51
CA GLY A 515 -41.44 7.26 -2.13
C GLY A 515 -40.25 6.85 -1.28
N LEU A 516 -39.05 6.82 -1.84
CA LEU A 516 -37.80 6.65 -1.09
C LEU A 516 -37.46 7.96 -0.37
N SER A 517 -36.95 7.84 0.86
CA SER A 517 -36.48 9.00 1.64
C SER A 517 -35.11 9.50 1.13
N ARG A 518 -34.81 10.78 1.38
CA ARG A 518 -33.46 11.34 1.08
C ARG A 518 -32.35 10.51 1.72
N ARG A 519 -32.55 10.09 2.98
CA ARG A 519 -31.60 9.23 3.70
C ARG A 519 -31.28 7.95 2.91
N GLU A 520 -32.29 7.22 2.44
CA GLU A 520 -32.11 5.97 1.72
C GLU A 520 -31.34 6.17 0.41
N LEU A 521 -31.64 7.24 -0.33
CA LEU A 521 -30.96 7.56 -1.59
C LEU A 521 -29.48 7.93 -1.35
N ILE A 522 -29.20 8.75 -0.34
CA ILE A 522 -27.83 9.17 0.02
C ILE A 522 -27.02 7.98 0.48
N ILE A 523 -27.55 7.14 1.38
CA ILE A 523 -26.86 5.97 1.91
C ILE A 523 -26.51 4.98 0.79
N THR A 524 -27.46 4.68 -0.12
CA THR A 524 -27.21 3.73 -1.20
C THR A 524 -26.11 4.23 -2.14
N ALA A 525 -26.10 5.50 -2.47
CA ALA A 525 -25.04 6.10 -3.29
C ALA A 525 -23.68 6.07 -2.58
N TRP A 526 -23.67 6.42 -1.28
CA TRP A 526 -22.48 6.36 -0.46
C TRP A 526 -21.90 4.94 -0.36
N ASP A 527 -22.74 3.98 0.00
CA ASP A 527 -22.34 2.58 0.17
C ASP A 527 -21.85 1.93 -1.13
N SER A 528 -22.37 2.40 -2.28
CA SER A 528 -21.88 2.01 -3.60
C SER A 528 -20.47 2.55 -3.86
N ALA A 529 -20.21 3.82 -3.53
CA ALA A 529 -18.97 4.52 -3.86
C ALA A 529 -17.84 4.32 -2.83
N ARG A 530 -18.17 4.19 -1.54
CA ARG A 530 -17.21 4.14 -0.44
C ARG A 530 -16.25 2.94 -0.46
N THR A 531 -16.48 1.96 -1.33
CA THR A 531 -15.60 0.81 -1.51
C THR A 531 -14.32 1.15 -2.27
N PHE A 532 -14.27 2.30 -2.94
CA PHE A 532 -13.10 2.72 -3.69
C PHE A 532 -11.84 2.81 -2.82
N ARG A 533 -10.71 2.34 -3.40
CA ARG A 533 -9.37 2.44 -2.83
C ARG A 533 -8.44 3.12 -3.83
N ALA A 534 -7.85 4.25 -3.44
CA ALA A 534 -6.85 4.95 -4.25
C ALA A 534 -5.50 4.19 -4.32
N SER A 535 -5.28 3.24 -3.41
CA SER A 535 -4.06 2.43 -3.35
C SER A 535 -3.90 1.48 -4.55
N ASP A 536 -5.00 0.90 -5.03
CA ASP A 536 -5.03 -0.02 -6.18
C ASP A 536 -6.17 0.25 -7.17
N TYR A 537 -6.88 1.36 -6.99
CA TYR A 537 -7.99 1.83 -7.85
C TYR A 537 -9.14 0.84 -8.01
N ARG A 538 -9.35 -0.04 -7.02
CA ARG A 538 -10.46 -0.99 -6.99
C ARG A 538 -11.65 -0.43 -6.22
N GLY A 539 -12.82 -1.02 -6.46
CA GLY A 539 -14.08 -0.58 -5.85
C GLY A 539 -14.69 0.62 -6.54
N GLY A 540 -15.62 1.30 -5.85
CA GLY A 540 -16.32 2.47 -6.36
C GLY A 540 -17.72 2.20 -6.88
N ALA A 541 -18.39 3.25 -7.35
CA ALA A 541 -19.79 3.21 -7.78
C ALA A 541 -19.99 2.58 -9.15
N ASN A 542 -18.96 2.57 -10.01
CA ASN A 542 -19.04 2.01 -11.36
C ASN A 542 -19.23 0.48 -11.29
N GLY A 543 -20.08 -0.05 -12.16
CA GLY A 543 -20.41 -1.46 -12.12
C GLY A 543 -21.66 -1.79 -11.29
N ALA A 544 -22.13 -0.88 -10.44
CA ALA A 544 -23.24 -1.13 -9.49
C ALA A 544 -23.07 -2.45 -8.73
N ARG A 545 -21.85 -2.81 -8.33
CA ARG A 545 -21.56 -4.08 -7.67
C ARG A 545 -22.23 -4.22 -6.31
N ILE A 546 -22.71 -3.12 -5.75
CA ILE A 546 -23.56 -3.11 -4.55
C ILE A 546 -24.81 -4.02 -4.66
N ARG A 547 -25.26 -4.36 -5.89
CA ARG A 547 -26.38 -5.30 -6.14
C ARG A 547 -25.92 -6.76 -6.27
N LEU A 548 -24.62 -7.01 -6.35
CA LEU A 548 -24.00 -8.32 -6.53
C LEU A 548 -23.40 -8.85 -5.24
N ALA A 549 -23.21 -10.16 -5.14
CA ALA A 549 -22.44 -10.75 -4.06
C ALA A 549 -20.94 -10.42 -4.23
N PRO A 550 -20.19 -10.22 -3.14
CA PRO A 550 -20.64 -10.26 -1.74
C PRO A 550 -21.26 -8.96 -1.21
N GLN A 551 -21.08 -7.83 -1.94
CA GLN A 551 -21.36 -6.48 -1.45
C GLN A 551 -22.83 -6.25 -1.05
N LYS A 552 -23.79 -6.86 -1.77
CA LYS A 552 -25.23 -6.73 -1.45
C LYS A 552 -25.60 -7.25 -0.06
N ASP A 553 -24.81 -8.18 0.48
CA ASP A 553 -25.09 -8.89 1.73
C ASP A 553 -24.28 -8.33 2.91
N TRP A 554 -23.39 -7.34 2.68
CA TRP A 554 -22.61 -6.72 3.75
C TRP A 554 -23.48 -5.99 4.75
N VAL A 555 -23.29 -6.27 6.04
CA VAL A 555 -24.08 -5.68 7.13
C VAL A 555 -24.03 -4.15 7.12
N GLY A 556 -22.85 -3.58 6.81
CA GLY A 556 -22.67 -2.12 6.72
C GLY A 556 -23.55 -1.44 5.66
N ASN A 557 -24.08 -2.20 4.67
CA ASN A 557 -24.95 -1.69 3.61
C ASN A 557 -26.46 -1.75 3.97
N GLU A 558 -26.83 -2.24 5.16
CA GLU A 558 -28.23 -2.41 5.57
C GLU A 558 -29.08 -3.19 4.52
N PRO A 559 -28.82 -4.51 4.30
CA PRO A 559 -29.28 -5.27 3.14
C PRO A 559 -30.79 -5.18 2.85
N GLU A 560 -31.64 -5.17 3.87
CA GLU A 560 -33.10 -5.07 3.70
C GLU A 560 -33.51 -3.71 3.11
N GLN A 561 -32.90 -2.62 3.57
CA GLN A 561 -33.12 -1.27 3.04
C GLN A 561 -32.55 -1.18 1.62
N LEU A 562 -31.32 -1.65 1.42
CA LEU A 562 -30.65 -1.67 0.13
C LEU A 562 -31.50 -2.38 -0.92
N HIS A 563 -32.02 -3.58 -0.63
CA HIS A 563 -32.87 -4.33 -1.55
C HIS A 563 -34.08 -3.52 -2.00
N ARG A 564 -34.80 -2.89 -1.08
CA ARG A 564 -35.96 -2.03 -1.40
C ARG A 564 -35.60 -0.85 -2.32
N VAL A 565 -34.46 -0.21 -2.06
CA VAL A 565 -33.97 0.91 -2.89
C VAL A 565 -33.62 0.42 -4.30
N LEU A 566 -32.87 -0.69 -4.39
CA LEU A 566 -32.47 -1.26 -5.69
C LEU A 566 -33.67 -1.72 -6.52
N GLU A 567 -34.70 -2.36 -5.91
CA GLU A 567 -35.95 -2.70 -6.63
C GLU A 567 -36.61 -1.47 -7.21
N THR A 568 -36.69 -0.38 -6.43
CA THR A 568 -37.34 0.86 -6.88
C THR A 568 -36.54 1.52 -8.00
N LEU A 569 -35.20 1.61 -7.88
CA LEU A 569 -34.35 2.18 -8.92
C LEU A 569 -34.36 1.31 -10.20
N THR A 570 -34.35 -0.02 -10.08
CA THR A 570 -34.45 -0.93 -11.22
C THR A 570 -35.78 -0.76 -11.98
N ARG A 571 -36.88 -0.51 -11.28
CA ARG A 571 -38.16 -0.20 -11.92
C ARG A 571 -38.08 1.12 -12.68
N ILE A 572 -37.51 2.17 -12.11
CA ILE A 572 -37.29 3.47 -12.78
C ILE A 572 -36.43 3.27 -14.04
N GLN A 573 -35.32 2.53 -13.91
CA GLN A 573 -34.46 2.16 -15.02
C GLN A 573 -35.25 1.50 -16.18
N THR A 574 -36.08 0.52 -15.84
CA THR A 574 -36.86 -0.25 -16.83
C THR A 574 -37.94 0.60 -17.51
N GLU A 575 -38.56 1.52 -16.78
CA GLU A 575 -39.62 2.39 -17.27
C GLU A 575 -39.09 3.61 -18.04
N PHE A 576 -37.81 3.93 -17.91
CA PHE A 576 -37.21 5.06 -18.61
C PHE A 576 -37.03 4.78 -20.12
N SER A 577 -37.25 5.79 -20.95
CA SER A 577 -37.29 5.62 -22.41
C SER A 577 -35.92 5.45 -23.08
N LYS A 578 -34.86 5.72 -22.38
CA LYS A 578 -33.47 5.58 -22.84
C LYS A 578 -32.72 4.59 -21.95
N ASP A 579 -31.64 4.06 -22.49
CA ASP A 579 -30.73 3.24 -21.70
C ASP A 579 -30.05 4.08 -20.63
N VAL A 580 -30.10 3.64 -19.37
CA VAL A 580 -29.39 4.21 -18.20
C VAL A 580 -28.95 3.06 -17.31
N SER A 581 -27.67 3.06 -16.93
CA SER A 581 -27.18 2.05 -16.00
C SER A 581 -27.74 2.26 -14.59
N LEU A 582 -27.85 1.16 -13.84
CA LEU A 582 -28.21 1.26 -12.42
C LEU A 582 -27.12 1.98 -11.63
N ALA A 583 -25.86 1.83 -12.03
CA ALA A 583 -24.72 2.56 -11.45
C ALA A 583 -24.89 4.08 -11.56
N ASP A 584 -25.22 4.57 -12.74
CA ASP A 584 -25.51 6.00 -12.94
C ASP A 584 -26.77 6.44 -12.17
N LEU A 585 -27.81 5.61 -12.15
CA LEU A 585 -29.05 5.95 -11.45
C LEU A 585 -28.88 6.00 -9.94
N ILE A 586 -28.06 5.13 -9.33
CA ILE A 586 -27.73 5.17 -7.90
C ILE A 586 -27.03 6.48 -7.55
N VAL A 587 -26.00 6.87 -8.30
CA VAL A 587 -25.26 8.12 -8.07
C VAL A 587 -26.17 9.32 -8.27
N LEU A 588 -26.95 9.34 -9.34
CA LEU A 588 -27.88 10.43 -9.63
C LEU A 588 -28.95 10.57 -8.54
N ALA A 589 -29.39 9.46 -7.95
CA ALA A 589 -30.37 9.44 -6.87
C ALA A 589 -29.81 10.09 -5.58
N GLY A 590 -28.57 9.75 -5.23
CA GLY A 590 -27.85 10.41 -4.12
C GLY A 590 -27.67 11.90 -4.37
N ASN A 591 -27.25 12.30 -5.57
CA ASN A 591 -27.08 13.71 -5.97
C ASN A 591 -28.39 14.50 -5.83
N ALA A 592 -29.51 13.96 -6.34
CA ALA A 592 -30.83 14.60 -6.27
C ALA A 592 -31.28 14.78 -4.81
N ALA A 593 -31.01 13.82 -3.95
CA ALA A 593 -31.32 13.91 -2.52
C ALA A 593 -30.47 14.96 -1.80
N ILE A 594 -29.18 15.10 -2.15
CA ILE A 594 -28.27 16.14 -1.65
C ILE A 594 -28.76 17.54 -2.09
N GLU A 595 -29.11 17.72 -3.37
CA GLU A 595 -29.68 18.98 -3.87
C GLU A 595 -30.94 19.39 -3.10
N GLN A 596 -31.87 18.45 -2.91
CA GLN A 596 -33.07 18.71 -2.12
C GLN A 596 -32.78 19.03 -0.65
N ALA A 597 -31.73 18.45 -0.05
CA ALA A 597 -31.33 18.73 1.33
C ALA A 597 -30.65 20.12 1.46
N ALA A 598 -29.91 20.55 0.44
CA ALA A 598 -29.31 21.88 0.36
C ALA A 598 -30.37 22.97 0.15
N ASP A 599 -31.33 22.73 -0.76
CA ASP A 599 -32.47 23.64 -0.98
C ASP A 599 -33.27 23.85 0.31
N ALA A 600 -33.49 22.79 1.09
CA ALA A 600 -34.16 22.89 2.40
C ALA A 600 -33.33 23.71 3.44
N ALA A 601 -32.02 23.86 3.23
CA ALA A 601 -31.15 24.76 4.01
C ALA A 601 -31.17 26.22 3.48
N GLY A 602 -31.77 26.43 2.31
CA GLY A 602 -31.80 27.75 1.64
C GLY A 602 -30.60 27.98 0.72
N VAL A 603 -29.89 26.94 0.33
CA VAL A 603 -28.75 27.01 -0.60
C VAL A 603 -29.12 26.28 -1.90
N ASP A 604 -29.21 27.05 -2.98
CA ASP A 604 -29.47 26.53 -4.33
C ASP A 604 -28.15 26.01 -4.94
N ILE A 605 -28.03 24.69 -5.13
CA ILE A 605 -26.84 24.06 -5.67
C ILE A 605 -27.20 22.89 -6.58
N THR A 606 -26.44 22.71 -7.64
CA THR A 606 -26.51 21.53 -8.50
C THR A 606 -25.28 20.66 -8.26
N VAL A 607 -25.49 19.38 -7.94
CA VAL A 607 -24.42 18.41 -7.83
C VAL A 607 -24.01 17.97 -9.23
N PRO A 608 -22.74 18.14 -9.65
CA PRO A 608 -22.27 17.72 -10.97
C PRO A 608 -22.53 16.24 -11.20
N PHE A 609 -23.00 15.91 -12.41
CA PHE A 609 -23.22 14.52 -12.81
C PHE A 609 -22.79 14.30 -14.24
N LYS A 610 -22.06 13.22 -14.50
CA LYS A 610 -21.67 12.76 -15.83
C LYS A 610 -22.06 11.30 -15.97
N ALA A 611 -22.93 11.01 -16.92
CA ALA A 611 -23.34 9.65 -17.28
C ALA A 611 -22.17 8.85 -17.88
N GLY A 612 -22.31 7.53 -17.94
CA GLY A 612 -21.34 6.64 -18.58
C GLY A 612 -20.85 5.49 -17.70
N ARG A 613 -21.34 5.38 -16.45
CA ARG A 613 -21.11 4.16 -15.66
C ARG A 613 -21.87 3.00 -16.28
N GLY A 614 -21.27 1.81 -16.25
CA GLY A 614 -21.90 0.58 -16.70
C GLY A 614 -22.31 -0.31 -15.53
N ASP A 615 -23.08 -1.36 -15.82
CA ASP A 615 -23.50 -2.36 -14.83
C ASP A 615 -22.71 -3.65 -15.02
N ALA A 616 -21.86 -4.01 -14.06
CA ALA A 616 -21.09 -5.25 -14.07
C ALA A 616 -21.98 -6.47 -13.83
N THR A 617 -21.49 -7.65 -14.18
CA THR A 617 -22.13 -8.95 -13.90
C THR A 617 -21.32 -9.73 -12.86
N ASP A 618 -21.89 -10.82 -12.32
CA ASP A 618 -21.17 -11.73 -11.42
C ASP A 618 -19.90 -12.29 -12.09
N ALA A 619 -19.96 -12.62 -13.38
CA ALA A 619 -18.81 -13.11 -14.15
C ALA A 619 -17.67 -12.06 -14.33
N MET A 620 -17.97 -10.78 -14.12
CA MET A 620 -17.02 -9.66 -14.17
C MET A 620 -16.52 -9.24 -12.80
N THR A 621 -16.82 -10.01 -11.75
CA THR A 621 -16.48 -9.66 -10.36
C THR A 621 -15.64 -10.77 -9.77
N ASP A 622 -14.43 -10.44 -9.32
CA ASP A 622 -13.58 -11.34 -8.56
C ASP A 622 -14.10 -11.44 -7.11
N THR A 623 -15.10 -12.31 -6.92
CA THR A 623 -15.88 -12.41 -5.69
C THR A 623 -14.99 -12.64 -4.47
N ASP A 624 -13.95 -13.47 -4.59
CA ASP A 624 -13.08 -13.83 -3.48
C ASP A 624 -12.26 -12.63 -2.99
N SER A 625 -11.61 -11.90 -3.92
CA SER A 625 -10.84 -10.73 -3.55
C SER A 625 -11.71 -9.48 -3.35
N PHE A 626 -12.94 -9.46 -3.87
CA PHE A 626 -13.87 -8.35 -3.67
C PHE A 626 -14.34 -8.25 -2.20
N SER A 627 -14.32 -9.35 -1.46
CA SER A 627 -14.60 -9.36 -0.02
C SER A 627 -13.64 -8.46 0.77
N ASP A 628 -12.39 -8.29 0.31
CA ASP A 628 -11.39 -7.42 0.95
C ASP A 628 -11.74 -5.92 0.81
N LEU A 629 -12.69 -5.57 -0.06
CA LEU A 629 -13.20 -4.20 -0.20
C LEU A 629 -14.30 -3.86 0.82
N GLU A 630 -14.78 -4.84 1.60
CA GLU A 630 -15.74 -4.57 2.67
C GLU A 630 -15.12 -3.63 3.69
N PRO A 631 -15.69 -2.45 3.93
CA PRO A 631 -15.19 -1.58 4.98
C PRO A 631 -15.44 -2.24 6.34
N LEU A 632 -14.39 -2.51 7.11
CA LEU A 632 -14.50 -2.97 8.50
C LEU A 632 -15.09 -1.90 9.40
N HIS A 633 -15.04 -0.67 8.93
CA HIS A 633 -15.45 0.53 9.63
C HIS A 633 -15.84 1.61 8.61
N ASP A 634 -16.88 2.37 8.95
CA ASP A 634 -17.27 3.57 8.23
C ASP A 634 -17.61 4.70 9.22
N GLY A 635 -16.62 5.50 9.57
CA GLY A 635 -16.78 6.64 10.46
C GLY A 635 -17.75 7.69 9.91
N TYR A 636 -17.93 7.77 8.59
CA TYR A 636 -18.89 8.68 7.96
C TYR A 636 -20.34 8.32 8.28
N ARG A 637 -20.60 7.03 8.54
CA ARG A 637 -21.93 6.52 8.97
C ARG A 637 -21.97 6.03 10.42
N ASN A 638 -20.96 6.34 11.23
CA ASN A 638 -20.84 5.85 12.62
C ASN A 638 -21.00 4.33 12.74
N TRP A 639 -20.45 3.56 11.80
CA TRP A 639 -20.55 2.11 11.79
C TRP A 639 -19.18 1.44 11.97
N VAL A 640 -19.18 0.35 12.74
CA VAL A 640 -18.03 -0.52 12.99
C VAL A 640 -18.51 -1.97 12.96
N GLN A 641 -17.83 -2.84 12.23
CA GLN A 641 -18.23 -4.23 12.07
C GLN A 641 -18.01 -5.06 13.35
N GLY A 642 -16.97 -4.77 14.11
CA GLY A 642 -16.59 -5.53 15.31
C GLY A 642 -15.79 -4.72 16.32
N GLU A 643 -15.14 -5.40 17.26
CA GLU A 643 -14.22 -4.77 18.20
C GLU A 643 -12.79 -4.83 17.63
N TYR A 644 -12.10 -3.69 17.61
CA TYR A 644 -10.74 -3.55 17.12
C TYR A 644 -9.84 -2.91 18.17
N ILE A 645 -8.56 -3.23 18.13
CA ILE A 645 -7.52 -2.62 18.98
C ILE A 645 -7.28 -1.17 18.57
N VAL A 646 -7.41 -0.89 17.27
CA VAL A 646 -7.24 0.45 16.68
C VAL A 646 -8.45 1.31 17.00
N SER A 647 -8.23 2.58 17.33
CA SER A 647 -9.32 3.50 17.68
C SER A 647 -10.21 3.82 16.46
N PRO A 648 -11.51 4.11 16.68
CA PRO A 648 -12.41 4.46 15.58
C PRO A 648 -11.98 5.68 14.76
N GLU A 649 -11.30 6.65 15.38
CA GLU A 649 -10.76 7.82 14.69
C GLU A 649 -9.54 7.51 13.83
N GLU A 650 -8.69 6.55 14.22
CA GLU A 650 -7.59 6.06 13.39
C GLU A 650 -8.14 5.26 12.20
N MET A 651 -9.17 4.44 12.41
CA MET A 651 -9.83 3.71 11.33
C MET A 651 -10.54 4.68 10.34
N LEU A 652 -11.14 5.78 10.83
CA LEU A 652 -11.67 6.84 9.97
C LEU A 652 -10.57 7.45 9.10
N LEU A 653 -9.41 7.73 9.69
CA LEU A 653 -8.28 8.32 9.00
C LEU A 653 -7.75 7.39 7.91
N ASP A 654 -7.58 6.11 8.21
CA ASP A 654 -7.19 5.08 7.26
C ASP A 654 -8.18 4.99 6.08
N ARG A 655 -9.49 4.95 6.37
CA ARG A 655 -10.53 4.90 5.34
C ARG A 655 -10.53 6.17 4.48
N THR A 656 -10.34 7.33 5.09
CA THR A 656 -10.25 8.62 4.40
C THR A 656 -9.09 8.63 3.39
N GLN A 657 -7.93 8.13 3.81
CA GLN A 657 -6.75 8.02 2.97
C GLN A 657 -6.99 7.04 1.80
N LEU A 658 -7.56 5.86 2.06
CA LEU A 658 -7.90 4.89 1.01
C LEU A 658 -8.89 5.46 -0.02
N MET A 659 -9.82 6.32 0.39
CA MET A 659 -10.73 7.00 -0.53
C MET A 659 -10.09 8.19 -1.27
N GLY A 660 -8.81 8.48 -1.04
CA GLY A 660 -8.09 9.59 -1.66
C GLY A 660 -8.54 10.97 -1.19
N LEU A 661 -9.14 11.08 0.01
CA LEU A 661 -9.66 12.32 0.54
C LEU A 661 -8.63 13.07 1.39
N THR A 662 -8.71 14.39 1.35
CA THR A 662 -7.94 15.29 2.22
C THR A 662 -8.63 15.50 3.57
N ALA A 663 -7.93 16.08 4.56
CA ALA A 663 -8.51 16.37 5.86
C ALA A 663 -9.71 17.33 5.79
N PRO A 664 -9.68 18.44 5.03
CA PRO A 664 -10.88 19.27 4.84
C PRO A 664 -12.08 18.52 4.23
N GLU A 665 -11.84 17.65 3.23
CA GLU A 665 -12.89 16.84 2.61
C GLU A 665 -13.50 15.84 3.61
N MET A 666 -12.68 15.21 4.44
CA MET A 666 -13.14 14.37 5.54
C MET A 666 -14.06 15.14 6.51
N VAL A 667 -13.63 16.32 6.92
CA VAL A 667 -14.37 17.16 7.88
C VAL A 667 -15.76 17.51 7.35
N VAL A 668 -15.87 18.03 6.12
CA VAL A 668 -17.18 18.43 5.57
C VAL A 668 -18.08 17.22 5.33
N LEU A 669 -17.53 16.09 4.90
CA LEU A 669 -18.31 14.86 4.72
C LEU A 669 -18.87 14.33 6.05
N ILE A 670 -18.06 14.30 7.10
CA ILE A 670 -18.54 13.90 8.43
C ILE A 670 -19.67 14.82 8.88
N GLY A 671 -19.47 16.15 8.88
CA GLY A 671 -20.48 17.09 9.32
C GLY A 671 -21.79 16.99 8.52
N GLY A 672 -21.68 16.86 7.20
CA GLY A 672 -22.84 16.74 6.32
C GLY A 672 -23.58 15.41 6.49
N MET A 673 -22.86 14.28 6.53
CA MET A 673 -23.46 12.96 6.73
C MET A 673 -24.20 12.88 8.08
N ARG A 674 -23.71 13.57 9.13
CA ARG A 674 -24.38 13.63 10.43
C ARG A 674 -25.70 14.42 10.36
N VAL A 675 -25.70 15.64 9.80
CA VAL A 675 -26.93 16.42 9.70
C VAL A 675 -27.94 15.85 8.72
N LEU A 676 -27.48 15.06 7.74
CA LEU A 676 -28.33 14.31 6.81
C LEU A 676 -28.92 13.03 7.42
N ASP A 677 -28.61 12.71 8.68
CA ASP A 677 -29.11 11.54 9.42
C ASP A 677 -28.80 10.20 8.72
N THR A 678 -27.57 10.05 8.21
CA THR A 678 -27.18 8.89 7.40
C THR A 678 -26.46 7.80 8.21
N ASN A 679 -26.41 7.92 9.53
CA ASN A 679 -25.79 6.92 10.38
C ASN A 679 -26.39 5.51 10.17
N HIS A 680 -25.55 4.49 10.27
CA HIS A 680 -25.97 3.09 10.22
C HIS A 680 -26.97 2.79 11.35
N GLY A 681 -28.01 2.00 11.03
CA GLY A 681 -29.04 1.61 11.99
C GLY A 681 -29.83 2.81 12.57
N GLN A 682 -29.81 3.95 11.89
CA GLN A 682 -30.47 5.20 12.34
C GLN A 682 -29.99 5.69 13.72
N SER A 683 -28.73 5.38 14.09
CA SER A 683 -28.16 5.85 15.34
C SER A 683 -28.08 7.39 15.37
N GLN A 684 -28.28 7.96 16.55
CA GLN A 684 -28.34 9.43 16.72
C GLN A 684 -26.98 10.00 17.18
N TYR A 685 -25.91 9.23 17.12
CA TYR A 685 -24.58 9.68 17.50
C TYR A 685 -24.07 10.74 16.52
N GLY A 686 -23.71 11.92 17.03
CA GLY A 686 -23.19 13.02 16.22
C GLY A 686 -24.25 13.78 15.42
N VAL A 687 -25.54 13.44 15.51
CA VAL A 687 -26.64 14.17 14.86
C VAL A 687 -26.94 15.45 15.66
N PHE A 688 -26.01 16.43 15.58
CA PHE A 688 -26.08 17.68 16.35
C PHE A 688 -26.91 18.75 15.63
N THR A 689 -28.18 18.43 15.34
CA THR A 689 -29.09 19.35 14.66
C THR A 689 -30.53 19.08 15.07
N GLU A 690 -31.37 20.13 15.06
CA GLU A 690 -32.83 20.03 15.20
C GLU A 690 -33.51 19.82 13.83
N ARG A 691 -32.74 19.86 12.73
CA ARG A 691 -33.23 19.83 11.36
C ARG A 691 -32.64 18.62 10.61
N ALA A 692 -32.74 17.41 11.19
CA ALA A 692 -32.21 16.20 10.59
C ALA A 692 -32.70 16.02 9.13
N GLY A 693 -31.82 15.66 8.23
CA GLY A 693 -32.08 15.54 6.79
C GLY A 693 -31.99 16.85 6.00
N VAL A 694 -31.52 17.94 6.62
CA VAL A 694 -31.25 19.24 5.98
C VAL A 694 -29.75 19.48 5.97
N LEU A 695 -29.15 19.82 4.85
CA LEU A 695 -27.70 20.00 4.72
C LEU A 695 -27.27 21.36 5.29
N THR A 696 -27.03 21.38 6.60
CA THR A 696 -26.61 22.58 7.35
C THR A 696 -25.25 22.36 7.99
N ASN A 697 -24.59 23.44 8.44
CA ASN A 697 -23.37 23.42 9.23
C ASN A 697 -23.62 23.23 10.74
N ASP A 698 -24.84 22.83 11.15
CA ASP A 698 -25.28 22.72 12.56
C ASP A 698 -24.36 21.76 13.35
N PHE A 699 -23.80 20.71 12.72
CA PHE A 699 -22.84 19.79 13.37
C PHE A 699 -21.67 20.57 14.00
N PHE A 700 -21.05 21.45 13.24
CA PHE A 700 -19.91 22.25 13.69
C PHE A 700 -20.29 23.31 14.69
N VAL A 701 -21.41 24.03 14.45
CA VAL A 701 -21.93 25.05 15.37
C VAL A 701 -22.16 24.43 16.74
N ASN A 702 -22.82 23.27 16.82
CA ASN A 702 -23.14 22.64 18.09
C ASN A 702 -21.93 21.89 18.71
N LEU A 703 -21.01 21.38 17.92
CA LEU A 703 -19.77 20.76 18.40
C LEU A 703 -18.85 21.76 19.10
N THR A 704 -18.79 22.99 18.61
CA THR A 704 -17.92 24.05 19.15
C THR A 704 -18.61 24.91 20.21
N ASP A 705 -19.92 24.73 20.46
CA ASP A 705 -20.68 25.51 21.42
C ASP A 705 -20.34 25.16 22.88
N MET A 706 -19.81 26.10 23.63
CA MET A 706 -19.42 25.94 25.03
C MET A 706 -20.61 25.85 26.00
N ASN A 707 -21.85 25.97 25.54
CA ASN A 707 -23.05 25.67 26.32
C ASN A 707 -23.25 24.18 26.58
N TYR A 708 -22.49 23.32 25.91
CA TYR A 708 -22.52 21.87 26.07
C TYR A 708 -21.31 21.33 26.82
N THR A 709 -21.48 20.13 27.40
CA THR A 709 -20.44 19.32 28.04
C THR A 709 -20.54 17.88 27.59
N TRP A 710 -19.38 17.20 27.49
CA TRP A 710 -19.24 15.88 26.92
C TRP A 710 -18.98 14.86 28.04
N HIS A 711 -19.84 13.86 28.21
CA HIS A 711 -19.78 12.92 29.32
C HIS A 711 -19.70 11.47 28.76
N PRO A 712 -18.66 10.69 29.07
CA PRO A 712 -18.58 9.31 28.64
C PRO A 712 -19.73 8.49 29.23
N VAL A 713 -20.33 7.66 28.40
CA VAL A 713 -21.38 6.71 28.84
C VAL A 713 -20.69 5.52 29.44
N LYS A 714 -20.88 5.29 30.76
CA LYS A 714 -20.37 4.10 31.45
C LYS A 714 -21.27 2.91 31.13
N THR A 715 -20.74 1.90 30.45
CA THR A 715 -21.37 0.57 30.37
C THR A 715 -20.85 -0.30 31.50
N SER A 716 -21.66 -1.25 31.98
CA SER A 716 -21.37 -2.12 33.13
C SER A 716 -20.12 -2.97 33.00
N ASP A 717 -19.59 -3.11 31.79
CA ASP A 717 -18.42 -3.95 31.44
C ASP A 717 -17.14 -3.15 31.17
N ASN A 718 -17.16 -1.83 31.37
CA ASN A 718 -16.00 -0.98 31.09
C ASN A 718 -14.95 -1.06 32.21
N THR A 719 -14.04 -2.00 32.07
CA THR A 719 -12.70 -1.94 32.67
C THR A 719 -11.73 -1.12 31.82
N SER A 720 -12.12 -0.66 30.63
CA SER A 720 -11.25 0.15 29.76
C SER A 720 -11.64 1.64 29.84
N SER A 721 -10.62 2.48 29.88
CA SER A 721 -10.69 3.94 29.92
C SER A 721 -11.23 4.59 28.63
N THR A 722 -11.76 3.81 27.68
CA THR A 722 -12.20 4.29 26.36
C THR A 722 -13.69 4.03 26.17
N ALA A 723 -14.53 4.93 26.72
CA ALA A 723 -15.91 5.01 26.26
C ALA A 723 -15.91 5.45 24.79
N ASN A 724 -16.53 4.64 23.90
CA ASN A 724 -16.70 5.00 22.49
C ASN A 724 -17.94 5.87 22.25
N THR A 725 -18.78 6.06 23.29
CA THR A 725 -20.03 6.83 23.22
C THR A 725 -20.13 7.84 24.37
N TYR A 726 -20.77 8.98 24.09
CA TYR A 726 -20.85 10.11 25.00
C TYR A 726 -22.26 10.70 25.01
N GLU A 727 -22.67 11.23 26.18
CA GLU A 727 -23.80 12.12 26.28
C GLU A 727 -23.35 13.57 26.17
N VAL A 728 -24.07 14.33 25.37
CA VAL A 728 -23.89 15.80 25.24
C VAL A 728 -24.94 16.46 26.12
N ARG A 729 -24.50 17.16 27.16
CA ARG A 729 -25.40 17.77 28.14
C ARG A 729 -25.32 19.27 28.10
N GLU A 730 -26.49 19.92 28.24
CA GLU A 730 -26.53 21.36 28.44
C GLU A 730 -25.87 21.70 29.78
N ARG A 731 -24.90 22.62 29.74
CA ARG A 731 -24.15 23.03 30.92
C ARG A 731 -25.05 23.67 32.00
N SER A 732 -26.09 24.44 31.59
CA SER A 732 -26.99 25.14 32.50
C SER A 732 -27.97 24.23 33.22
N THR A 733 -28.42 23.15 32.58
CA THR A 733 -29.48 22.26 33.08
C THR A 733 -28.98 20.88 33.46
N GLY A 734 -27.84 20.47 32.98
CA GLY A 734 -27.31 19.10 33.08
C GLY A 734 -28.09 18.04 32.29
N LYS A 735 -29.09 18.47 31.51
CA LYS A 735 -29.91 17.53 30.71
C LYS A 735 -29.17 17.11 29.46
N THR A 736 -29.29 15.82 29.14
CA THR A 736 -28.78 15.28 27.85
C THR A 736 -29.56 15.90 26.71
N LYS A 737 -28.82 16.48 25.75
CA LYS A 737 -29.36 17.08 24.52
C LYS A 737 -29.16 16.16 23.34
N TRP A 738 -27.93 15.63 23.16
CA TRP A 738 -27.55 14.70 22.09
C TRP A 738 -26.68 13.56 22.59
N GLN A 739 -26.34 12.69 21.70
CA GLN A 739 -25.35 11.63 21.89
C GLN A 739 -24.22 11.80 20.86
N ALA A 740 -23.02 11.35 21.20
CA ALA A 740 -21.86 11.44 20.34
C ALA A 740 -21.08 10.13 20.37
N SER A 741 -20.40 9.82 19.29
CA SER A 741 -19.34 8.83 19.24
C SER A 741 -17.97 9.50 19.45
N ARG A 742 -16.94 8.69 19.66
CA ARG A 742 -15.57 9.15 19.71
C ARG A 742 -15.15 9.82 18.38
N VAL A 743 -15.62 9.27 17.25
CA VAL A 743 -15.42 9.84 15.91
C VAL A 743 -15.96 11.25 15.79
N ASP A 744 -17.10 11.56 16.42
CA ASP A 744 -17.68 12.91 16.37
C ASP A 744 -16.85 13.91 17.18
N LEU A 745 -16.37 13.48 18.36
CA LEU A 745 -15.70 14.36 19.30
C LEU A 745 -14.25 14.68 18.92
N VAL A 746 -13.61 13.87 18.10
CA VAL A 746 -12.24 14.14 17.66
C VAL A 746 -12.14 15.43 16.86
N PHE A 747 -13.21 15.83 16.15
CA PHE A 747 -13.27 17.08 15.39
C PHE A 747 -13.32 18.34 16.29
N GLY A 748 -13.68 18.20 17.56
CA GLY A 748 -13.60 19.27 18.56
C GLY A 748 -12.36 19.20 19.44
N SER A 749 -11.70 18.04 19.55
CA SER A 749 -10.58 17.83 20.48
C SER A 749 -9.20 17.89 19.81
N ASN A 750 -9.03 17.32 18.60
CA ASN A 750 -7.80 17.46 17.84
C ASN A 750 -7.63 18.88 17.31
N SER A 751 -6.50 19.54 17.55
CA SER A 751 -6.30 20.95 17.23
C SER A 751 -6.39 21.26 15.73
N ILE A 752 -5.95 20.35 14.86
CA ILE A 752 -6.02 20.51 13.40
C ILE A 752 -7.48 20.37 12.95
N LEU A 753 -8.13 19.27 13.33
CA LEU A 753 -9.53 19.02 12.94
C LEU A 753 -10.48 20.09 13.52
N ARG A 754 -10.21 20.57 14.75
CA ARG A 754 -10.98 21.66 15.35
C ARG A 754 -10.83 22.97 14.56
N SER A 755 -9.66 23.27 14.02
CA SER A 755 -9.49 24.49 13.21
C SER A 755 -10.40 24.49 11.98
N TYR A 756 -10.62 23.33 11.35
CA TYR A 756 -11.59 23.17 10.26
C TYR A 756 -13.04 23.23 10.78
N ALA A 757 -13.33 22.60 11.92
CA ALA A 757 -14.65 22.66 12.54
C ALA A 757 -15.04 24.12 12.89
N GLU A 758 -14.13 24.89 13.46
CA GLU A 758 -14.32 26.32 13.77
C GLU A 758 -14.55 27.17 12.52
N LEU A 759 -13.88 26.84 11.39
CA LEU A 759 -14.14 27.50 10.10
C LEU A 759 -15.60 27.33 9.66
N TYR A 760 -16.10 26.07 9.71
CA TYR A 760 -17.46 25.79 9.28
C TYR A 760 -18.55 26.13 10.31
N ALA A 761 -18.17 26.42 11.56
CA ALA A 761 -19.08 26.89 12.61
C ALA A 761 -19.37 28.39 12.55
N GLN A 762 -18.68 29.16 11.69
CA GLN A 762 -18.88 30.63 11.57
C GLN A 762 -20.26 30.97 11.00
N ASP A 763 -20.81 32.13 11.39
CA ASP A 763 -22.18 32.56 11.02
C ASP A 763 -22.38 32.72 9.51
N ASP A 764 -21.31 32.99 8.75
CA ASP A 764 -21.31 33.17 7.29
C ASP A 764 -20.84 31.92 6.51
N SER A 765 -20.62 30.78 7.18
CA SER A 765 -20.01 29.58 6.57
C SER A 765 -21.01 28.59 6.00
N LEU A 766 -22.31 28.76 6.11
CA LEU A 766 -23.29 27.78 5.62
C LEU A 766 -23.14 27.52 4.12
N GLU A 767 -23.10 28.55 3.29
CA GLU A 767 -22.97 28.40 1.83
C GLU A 767 -21.63 27.76 1.46
N LYS A 768 -20.54 28.23 2.08
CA LYS A 768 -19.21 27.61 1.91
C LYS A 768 -19.21 26.12 2.26
N PHE A 769 -19.81 25.76 3.40
CA PHE A 769 -19.91 24.36 3.85
C PHE A 769 -20.65 23.51 2.83
N VAL A 770 -21.81 23.94 2.35
CA VAL A 770 -22.61 23.20 1.37
C VAL A 770 -21.84 23.00 0.08
N HIS A 771 -21.17 24.02 -0.43
CA HIS A 771 -20.33 23.90 -1.63
C HIS A 771 -19.15 22.97 -1.44
N ASP A 772 -18.46 23.03 -0.30
CA ASP A 772 -17.33 22.17 0.00
C ASP A 772 -17.76 20.71 0.20
N PHE A 773 -18.90 20.47 0.85
CA PHE A 773 -19.51 19.15 0.96
C PHE A 773 -19.86 18.58 -0.41
N VAL A 774 -20.49 19.33 -1.27
CA VAL A 774 -20.86 18.88 -2.62
C VAL A 774 -19.61 18.55 -3.45
N ARG A 775 -18.52 19.33 -3.32
CA ARG A 775 -17.26 18.99 -4.01
C ARG A 775 -16.67 17.67 -3.50
N ALA A 776 -16.61 17.49 -2.19
CA ALA A 776 -16.11 16.25 -1.59
C ALA A 776 -17.01 15.05 -1.91
N TRP A 777 -18.33 15.21 -1.89
CA TRP A 777 -19.28 14.20 -2.32
C TRP A 777 -19.07 13.81 -3.77
N ASN A 778 -18.96 14.78 -4.67
CA ASN A 778 -18.75 14.55 -6.10
C ASN A 778 -17.44 13.81 -6.37
N LYS A 779 -16.37 14.13 -5.61
CA LYS A 779 -15.10 13.41 -5.67
C LYS A 779 -15.27 11.94 -5.31
N VAL A 780 -15.99 11.62 -4.22
CA VAL A 780 -16.26 10.23 -3.83
C VAL A 780 -17.08 9.49 -4.90
N MET A 781 -18.13 10.12 -5.42
CA MET A 781 -19.01 9.52 -6.44
C MET A 781 -18.30 9.25 -7.77
N ASN A 782 -17.23 9.98 -8.08
CA ASN A 782 -16.47 9.86 -9.33
C ASN A 782 -15.06 9.29 -9.15
N ALA A 783 -14.70 8.80 -7.97
CA ALA A 783 -13.34 8.35 -7.67
C ALA A 783 -12.84 7.22 -8.61
N ASP A 784 -13.76 6.40 -9.12
CA ASP A 784 -13.50 5.32 -10.06
C ASP A 784 -13.80 5.67 -11.56
N ARG A 785 -13.97 6.96 -11.86
CA ARG A 785 -14.27 7.45 -13.21
C ARG A 785 -13.01 8.00 -13.88
N PHE A 786 -12.19 7.10 -14.41
CA PHE A 786 -10.93 7.45 -15.10
C PHE A 786 -11.13 7.97 -16.53
N ASP A 787 -12.37 8.07 -16.99
CA ASP A 787 -12.80 8.63 -18.25
C ASP A 787 -13.20 10.12 -18.15
N ILE A 788 -13.17 10.69 -16.96
CA ILE A 788 -13.48 12.10 -16.70
C ILE A 788 -12.14 12.81 -16.41
N ALA A 789 -11.81 13.82 -17.21
CA ALA A 789 -10.72 14.73 -16.86
C ALA A 789 -11.07 15.51 -15.58
N GLU A 790 -10.14 15.60 -14.65
CA GLU A 790 -10.28 16.39 -13.41
C GLU A 790 -10.38 17.91 -13.71
#